data_5f29b57926872b5e88eabfc95ae235ca
#
_entry.id   5f29b57926872b5e88eabfc95ae235ca
#
_cell.length_a   1.000
_cell.length_b   1.000
_cell.length_c   1.000
_cell.angle_alpha   90.00
_cell.angle_beta   90.00
_cell.angle_gamma   90.00
#
_symmetry.space_group_name_H-M   'P 1'
#
loop_
_entity.id
_entity.type
_entity.pdbx_description
1 polymer ?
#
loop_
_entity_poly.entity_id
_entity_poly.type
_entity_poly.pdbx_seq_one_letter_code
_entity_poly.pdbx_strand_id
1 'polypeptide(L)'
;MKKCFVVLAVLLFAVTLTAQVRTGNIYGTITDTEGNPLPGVSVTVRGAQTAPQTTVTGPTGIYRFVSLSPNNDFELTAELTGFKKVVRTGIIVQVNQNSQINIIMEVGTLEEQVTVVAQTPVVDTKKTTVGANIDKETMQSLPTARDPWVVLQLAPAVMVDRENVGGNESGQQSGFIGKGDTSGARISGNQGANNIWAVDGIDVTDPAALGGSAGYYDFDMFEELNITTGGAADVTIQTGGIALNMVTRRGGNRMTLAGRFYLTDNFFQGENLTQELRDRGVLNTNKIQSIKDFGFNAGGPIIKDKLWWWGSYGVQDIFVWTITNNQDKTLLNNYNIKVNAQILPNNRFEALVSSGAKEKFGRNSSFEKPEGDWQQGKYHWGSPVIKLQDEHIFGNNFFLSGKFTFNDAGFGWRPIPDPNCESPIVYDNTLAKYVPYATGNTTSWGSYGVSRPRKNYQLQATYFNDTLFAASHEIKVGAEYSHKVQSYLTGNLQGFDIGRNWSSLALDTNADGTRTVGEMAGWQRAYVYRRNAGNSLTEQMSFYFQDTVTKGNFTLSLGLRYDKQWSGAGAYTRDAIRPVGFETAWDKVFSSAVTAALENYLPDKDVGPVEGQAQIVNGDDRPYQWNDFSPRIGLTWDVTGDGKTVAKLALSQYGDIMGVGWYAATPSATAGGIRFWWQDDGDNQM
;
A
#
# COMPACT_ATOMS: atom_id res chain seq x y z
N MET A 1 -21.95 26.33 27.33
CA MET A 1 -22.20 26.95 25.99
C MET A 1 -20.92 27.38 25.30
N LYS A 2 -20.01 28.21 25.89
CA LYS A 2 -18.75 28.62 25.21
C LYS A 2 -17.86 27.43 24.78
N LYS A 3 -17.73 26.36 25.57
CA LYS A 3 -16.95 25.17 25.21
C LYS A 3 -17.60 24.36 24.07
N CYS A 4 -18.94 24.29 24.02
CA CYS A 4 -19.64 23.65 22.91
C CYS A 4 -19.54 24.46 21.62
N PHE A 5 -19.51 25.80 21.72
CA PHE A 5 -19.32 26.68 20.56
C PHE A 5 -17.91 26.61 20.02
N VAL A 6 -16.89 26.47 20.88
CA VAL A 6 -15.50 26.25 20.48
C VAL A 6 -15.33 24.86 19.86
N VAL A 7 -15.94 23.83 20.41
CA VAL A 7 -15.92 22.48 19.82
C VAL A 7 -16.67 22.46 18.48
N LEU A 8 -17.81 23.16 18.38
CA LEU A 8 -18.55 23.27 17.12
C LEU A 8 -17.79 24.14 16.10
N ALA A 9 -17.14 25.20 16.54
CA ALA A 9 -16.27 26.03 15.67
C ALA A 9 -15.01 25.26 15.24
N VAL A 10 -14.40 24.47 16.12
CA VAL A 10 -13.27 23.58 15.81
C VAL A 10 -13.72 22.45 14.89
N LEU A 11 -14.92 21.89 15.06
CA LEU A 11 -15.50 20.92 14.16
C LEU A 11 -15.85 21.54 12.80
N LEU A 12 -16.36 22.76 12.76
CA LEU A 12 -16.61 23.49 11.52
C LEU A 12 -15.30 23.92 10.82
N PHE A 13 -14.24 24.24 11.57
CA PHE A 13 -12.91 24.51 11.02
C PHE A 13 -12.16 23.24 10.63
N ALA A 14 -12.42 22.10 11.29
CA ALA A 14 -11.85 20.79 10.93
C ALA A 14 -12.42 20.23 9.63
N VAL A 15 -13.52 20.75 9.13
CA VAL A 15 -14.12 20.36 7.82
C VAL A 15 -13.39 20.96 6.63
N THR A 16 -12.40 21.85 6.83
CA THR A 16 -11.70 22.57 5.74
C THR A 16 -10.28 22.08 5.46
N LEU A 17 -9.88 20.90 5.93
CA LEU A 17 -8.55 20.33 5.64
C LEU A 17 -8.65 19.12 4.74
N THR A 18 -7.99 19.18 3.58
CA THR A 18 -8.30 18.27 2.48
C THR A 18 -7.22 18.10 1.43
N ALA A 19 -7.20 17.33 0.48
CA ALA A 19 -6.62 16.42 -0.23
C ALA A 19 -6.11 16.26 -1.59
N GLN A 20 -5.90 15.11 -2.07
CA GLN A 20 -5.50 14.76 -3.44
C GLN A 20 -6.60 14.03 -4.20
N VAL A 21 -6.88 14.46 -5.43
CA VAL A 21 -7.78 13.82 -6.38
C VAL A 21 -6.98 13.01 -7.40
N ARG A 22 -7.39 11.77 -7.62
CA ARG A 22 -6.93 11.00 -8.79
C ARG A 22 -8.12 10.66 -9.66
N THR A 23 -8.50 11.63 -10.46
CA THR A 23 -9.57 11.59 -11.45
C THR A 23 -8.97 11.96 -12.79
N GLY A 24 -9.72 11.87 -13.86
CA GLY A 24 -9.31 12.41 -15.15
C GLY A 24 -10.00 13.73 -15.46
N ASN A 25 -9.58 14.37 -16.51
CA ASN A 25 -10.13 15.64 -17.01
C ASN A 25 -10.54 15.51 -18.46
N ILE A 26 -11.58 16.25 -18.85
CA ILE A 26 -11.92 16.53 -20.26
C ILE A 26 -11.70 18.01 -20.51
N TYR A 27 -11.01 18.32 -21.57
CA TYR A 27 -10.84 19.72 -22.04
C TYR A 27 -10.82 19.76 -23.56
N GLY A 28 -11.02 20.94 -24.11
CA GLY A 28 -10.95 21.14 -25.56
C GLY A 28 -11.25 22.56 -25.95
N THR A 29 -11.15 22.81 -27.24
CA THR A 29 -11.50 24.10 -27.86
C THR A 29 -12.72 23.91 -28.76
N ILE A 30 -13.64 24.85 -28.74
CA ILE A 30 -14.79 24.88 -29.64
C ILE A 30 -14.58 26.00 -30.64
N THR A 31 -14.64 25.66 -31.93
CA THR A 31 -14.45 26.59 -33.07
C THR A 31 -15.60 26.48 -34.06
N ASP A 32 -15.74 27.49 -34.90
CA ASP A 32 -16.54 27.38 -36.11
C ASP A 32 -15.81 26.61 -37.22
N THR A 33 -16.43 26.49 -38.38
CA THR A 33 -15.87 25.80 -39.55
C THR A 33 -14.66 26.53 -40.17
N GLU A 34 -14.45 27.80 -39.84
CA GLU A 34 -13.29 28.59 -40.28
C GLU A 34 -12.13 28.54 -39.30
N GLY A 35 -12.32 27.85 -38.13
CA GLY A 35 -11.32 27.72 -37.08
C GLY A 35 -11.32 28.86 -36.05
N ASN A 36 -12.27 29.77 -36.08
CA ASN A 36 -12.37 30.82 -35.09
C ASN A 36 -12.94 30.30 -33.79
N PRO A 37 -12.39 30.66 -32.61
CA PRO A 37 -12.92 30.25 -31.33
C PRO A 37 -14.33 30.75 -31.07
N LEU A 38 -15.19 29.91 -30.53
CA LEU A 38 -16.59 30.24 -30.20
C LEU A 38 -16.73 30.45 -28.68
N PRO A 39 -16.82 31.71 -28.21
CA PRO A 39 -17.15 31.99 -26.80
C PRO A 39 -18.65 31.83 -26.55
N GLY A 40 -19.02 31.55 -25.30
CA GLY A 40 -20.41 31.47 -24.87
C GLY A 40 -21.11 30.14 -25.18
N VAL A 41 -20.41 29.13 -25.69
CA VAL A 41 -20.99 27.81 -25.92
C VAL A 41 -21.24 27.13 -24.57
N SER A 42 -22.47 26.67 -24.33
CA SER A 42 -22.84 25.84 -23.19
C SER A 42 -22.38 24.40 -23.46
N VAL A 43 -21.49 23.88 -22.64
CA VAL A 43 -20.98 22.53 -22.74
C VAL A 43 -21.41 21.72 -21.52
N THR A 44 -22.05 20.57 -21.74
CA THR A 44 -22.52 19.69 -20.68
C THR A 44 -21.88 18.32 -20.82
N VAL A 45 -21.31 17.79 -19.72
CA VAL A 45 -20.83 16.41 -19.65
C VAL A 45 -21.75 15.58 -18.76
N ARG A 46 -22.05 14.36 -19.20
CA ARG A 46 -22.84 13.35 -18.48
C ARG A 46 -22.11 12.02 -18.43
N GLY A 47 -22.23 11.30 -17.33
CA GLY A 47 -21.73 9.94 -17.18
C GLY A 47 -22.60 9.14 -16.23
N ALA A 48 -22.51 7.81 -16.26
CA ALA A 48 -23.34 6.91 -15.45
C ALA A 48 -23.14 7.10 -13.93
N GLN A 49 -21.98 7.60 -13.52
CA GLN A 49 -21.53 7.69 -12.12
C GLN A 49 -21.32 9.13 -11.65
N THR A 50 -21.79 10.10 -12.41
CA THR A 50 -21.64 11.52 -12.09
C THR A 50 -22.93 12.28 -12.36
N ALA A 51 -23.20 13.32 -11.58
CA ALA A 51 -24.23 14.28 -11.94
C ALA A 51 -23.83 15.04 -13.21
N PRO A 52 -24.77 15.46 -14.06
CA PRO A 52 -24.49 16.34 -15.18
C PRO A 52 -23.77 17.61 -14.73
N GLN A 53 -22.73 18.00 -15.47
CA GLN A 53 -21.97 19.21 -15.21
C GLN A 53 -22.00 20.07 -16.45
N THR A 54 -22.17 21.39 -16.29
CA THR A 54 -22.21 22.33 -17.39
C THR A 54 -21.17 23.44 -17.16
N THR A 55 -20.44 23.79 -18.20
CA THR A 55 -19.52 24.91 -18.25
C THR A 55 -19.80 25.75 -19.48
N VAL A 56 -19.25 26.95 -19.57
CA VAL A 56 -19.41 27.84 -20.73
C VAL A 56 -18.02 28.19 -21.26
N THR A 57 -17.83 28.19 -22.60
CA THR A 57 -16.55 28.52 -23.20
C THR A 57 -16.20 30.00 -22.98
N GLY A 58 -14.93 30.23 -22.62
CA GLY A 58 -14.36 31.57 -22.51
C GLY A 58 -14.04 32.22 -23.86
N PRO A 59 -13.40 33.42 -23.86
CA PRO A 59 -13.06 34.16 -25.09
C PRO A 59 -12.18 33.37 -26.08
N THR A 60 -11.44 32.42 -25.62
CA THR A 60 -10.55 31.54 -26.42
C THR A 60 -11.25 30.28 -26.91
N GLY A 61 -12.56 30.12 -26.67
CA GLY A 61 -13.32 28.92 -27.02
C GLY A 61 -12.97 27.68 -26.16
N ILE A 62 -12.14 27.81 -25.13
CA ILE A 62 -11.72 26.72 -24.28
C ILE A 62 -12.83 26.36 -23.29
N TYR A 63 -13.06 25.05 -23.12
CA TYR A 63 -13.87 24.49 -22.04
C TYR A 63 -13.08 23.44 -21.27
N ARG A 64 -13.48 23.18 -20.02
CA ARG A 64 -12.80 22.23 -19.14
C ARG A 64 -13.77 21.60 -18.14
N PHE A 65 -13.66 20.28 -17.97
CA PHE A 65 -14.25 19.54 -16.88
C PHE A 65 -13.13 18.85 -16.11
N VAL A 66 -12.99 19.20 -14.86
CA VAL A 66 -11.95 18.63 -13.97
C VAL A 66 -12.54 17.61 -13.02
N SER A 67 -11.66 16.72 -12.52
CA SER A 67 -12.02 15.78 -11.49
C SER A 67 -13.14 14.79 -11.88
N LEU A 68 -13.17 14.35 -13.14
CA LEU A 68 -14.12 13.33 -13.60
C LEU A 68 -13.70 11.96 -13.13
N SER A 69 -14.68 11.18 -12.68
CA SER A 69 -14.45 9.77 -12.28
C SER A 69 -14.06 8.91 -13.48
N PRO A 70 -13.17 7.93 -13.33
CA PRO A 70 -12.89 6.98 -14.39
C PRO A 70 -14.17 6.28 -14.85
N ASN A 71 -14.50 6.43 -16.11
CA ASN A 71 -15.74 5.93 -16.69
C ASN A 71 -15.62 5.91 -18.21
N ASN A 72 -16.13 4.90 -18.86
CA ASN A 72 -16.06 4.70 -20.32
C ASN A 72 -17.34 5.11 -21.04
N ASP A 73 -18.27 5.77 -20.39
CA ASP A 73 -19.57 6.13 -20.96
C ASP A 73 -19.90 7.63 -20.89
N PHE A 74 -18.90 8.51 -20.87
CA PHE A 74 -19.16 9.94 -20.90
C PHE A 74 -19.71 10.39 -22.24
N GLU A 75 -20.73 11.24 -22.15
CA GLU A 75 -21.33 12.00 -23.24
C GLU A 75 -21.07 13.49 -23.01
N LEU A 76 -20.67 14.19 -24.06
CA LEU A 76 -20.43 15.63 -24.06
C LEU A 76 -21.33 16.29 -25.08
N THR A 77 -22.09 17.29 -24.64
CA THR A 77 -23.02 18.05 -25.46
C THR A 77 -22.60 19.51 -25.53
N ALA A 78 -22.48 20.09 -26.73
CA ALA A 78 -22.20 21.49 -26.95
C ALA A 78 -23.39 22.18 -27.64
N GLU A 79 -23.83 23.31 -27.08
CA GLU A 79 -25.01 24.07 -27.54
C GLU A 79 -24.71 25.56 -27.58
N LEU A 80 -25.05 26.21 -28.73
CA LEU A 80 -24.98 27.66 -28.90
C LEU A 80 -26.10 28.10 -29.85
N THR A 81 -26.81 29.16 -29.53
CA THR A 81 -27.86 29.70 -30.38
C THR A 81 -27.30 30.08 -31.75
N GLY A 82 -27.92 29.61 -32.82
CA GLY A 82 -27.47 29.82 -34.21
C GLY A 82 -26.51 28.77 -34.74
N PHE A 83 -26.19 27.75 -33.93
CA PHE A 83 -25.35 26.61 -34.32
C PHE A 83 -26.09 25.29 -34.11
N LYS A 84 -25.72 24.26 -34.88
CA LYS A 84 -26.20 22.90 -34.69
C LYS A 84 -25.67 22.35 -33.37
N LYS A 85 -26.51 21.62 -32.66
CA LYS A 85 -26.15 20.92 -31.43
C LYS A 85 -25.16 19.76 -31.76
N VAL A 86 -24.03 19.73 -31.06
CA VAL A 86 -23.03 18.64 -31.21
C VAL A 86 -23.06 17.74 -29.99
N VAL A 87 -23.17 16.45 -30.22
CA VAL A 87 -23.07 15.41 -29.18
C VAL A 87 -21.90 14.49 -29.47
N ARG A 88 -21.02 14.29 -28.50
CA ARG A 88 -19.90 13.36 -28.51
C ARG A 88 -20.14 12.26 -27.50
N THR A 89 -20.16 11.01 -27.96
CA THR A 89 -20.38 9.82 -27.11
C THR A 89 -19.16 8.92 -27.10
N GLY A 90 -19.09 7.98 -26.15
CA GLY A 90 -17.99 7.02 -26.02
C GLY A 90 -16.68 7.63 -25.54
N ILE A 91 -16.76 8.70 -24.74
CA ILE A 91 -15.58 9.36 -24.20
C ILE A 91 -15.04 8.56 -23.02
N ILE A 92 -13.80 8.14 -23.12
CA ILE A 92 -13.08 7.43 -22.07
C ILE A 92 -12.33 8.46 -21.21
N VAL A 93 -12.55 8.41 -19.91
CA VAL A 93 -11.79 9.17 -18.91
C VAL A 93 -11.07 8.16 -18.01
N GLN A 94 -9.75 8.23 -17.97
CA GLN A 94 -8.91 7.41 -17.10
C GLN A 94 -8.32 8.27 -15.97
N VAL A 95 -7.90 7.61 -14.89
CA VAL A 95 -7.26 8.30 -13.76
C VAL A 95 -6.01 9.03 -14.22
N ASN A 96 -5.87 10.27 -13.76
CA ASN A 96 -4.71 11.09 -14.02
C ASN A 96 -4.45 11.35 -15.53
N GLN A 97 -5.50 11.27 -16.36
CA GLN A 97 -5.45 11.53 -17.79
C GLN A 97 -6.22 12.80 -18.15
N ASN A 98 -5.66 13.56 -19.11
CA ASN A 98 -6.29 14.71 -19.70
C ASN A 98 -6.79 14.35 -21.10
N SER A 99 -8.09 14.12 -21.25
CA SER A 99 -8.71 13.78 -22.54
C SER A 99 -9.02 15.05 -23.30
N GLN A 100 -8.33 15.29 -24.42
CA GLN A 100 -8.57 16.44 -25.28
C GLN A 100 -9.64 16.13 -26.32
N ILE A 101 -10.73 16.91 -26.32
CA ILE A 101 -11.83 16.75 -27.28
C ILE A 101 -12.15 18.12 -27.88
N ASN A 102 -11.68 18.37 -29.08
CA ASN A 102 -11.98 19.58 -29.81
C ASN A 102 -13.30 19.38 -30.58
N ILE A 103 -14.13 20.45 -30.65
CA ILE A 103 -15.43 20.44 -31.28
C ILE A 103 -15.48 21.55 -32.33
N ILE A 104 -15.90 21.21 -33.53
CA ILE A 104 -16.24 22.18 -34.59
C ILE A 104 -17.77 22.25 -34.66
N MET A 105 -18.32 23.45 -34.56
CA MET A 105 -19.75 23.70 -34.66
C MET A 105 -20.08 24.36 -36.00
N GLU A 106 -21.13 23.84 -36.64
CA GLU A 106 -21.67 24.37 -37.89
C GLU A 106 -22.84 25.31 -37.60
N VAL A 107 -22.98 26.35 -38.40
CA VAL A 107 -24.16 27.22 -38.33
C VAL A 107 -25.42 26.43 -38.72
N GLY A 108 -26.47 26.58 -37.95
CA GLY A 108 -27.73 25.83 -38.16
C GLY A 108 -28.71 26.08 -37.03
N THR A 109 -29.83 25.37 -37.03
CA THR A 109 -30.80 25.44 -35.95
C THR A 109 -30.44 24.49 -34.82
N LEU A 110 -30.85 24.83 -33.60
CA LEU A 110 -30.59 23.97 -32.39
C LEU A 110 -31.29 22.63 -32.46
N GLU A 111 -32.30 22.48 -33.29
CA GLU A 111 -33.03 21.22 -33.53
C GLU A 111 -32.22 20.25 -34.39
N GLU A 112 -31.24 20.74 -35.17
CA GLU A 112 -30.33 19.90 -35.93
C GLU A 112 -29.20 19.37 -35.01
N GLN A 113 -29.11 18.05 -34.88
CA GLN A 113 -28.09 17.42 -34.04
C GLN A 113 -27.06 16.64 -34.87
N VAL A 114 -25.79 16.84 -34.56
CA VAL A 114 -24.68 16.05 -35.10
C VAL A 114 -24.13 15.15 -33.96
N THR A 115 -24.31 13.85 -34.11
CA THR A 115 -23.76 12.86 -33.17
C THR A 115 -22.50 12.23 -33.75
N VAL A 116 -21.41 12.29 -33.01
CA VAL A 116 -20.10 11.69 -33.41
C VAL A 116 -19.56 10.85 -32.28
N VAL A 117 -19.14 9.63 -32.58
CA VAL A 117 -18.39 8.80 -31.60
C VAL A 117 -17.01 9.43 -31.43
N ALA A 118 -16.65 9.76 -30.22
CA ALA A 118 -15.36 10.36 -29.92
C ALA A 118 -14.25 9.30 -30.09
N GLN A 119 -13.21 9.65 -30.82
CA GLN A 119 -11.94 8.93 -30.74
C GLN A 119 -11.11 9.62 -29.66
N THR A 120 -11.05 9.04 -28.47
CA THR A 120 -10.19 9.57 -27.42
C THR A 120 -8.73 9.29 -27.79
N PRO A 121 -7.84 10.29 -27.81
CA PRO A 121 -6.43 10.07 -28.08
C PRO A 121 -5.84 9.06 -27.09
N VAL A 122 -5.14 8.06 -27.60
CA VAL A 122 -4.52 7.00 -26.77
C VAL A 122 -3.35 7.55 -25.96
N VAL A 123 -2.69 8.60 -26.44
CA VAL A 123 -1.52 9.21 -25.79
C VAL A 123 -1.89 10.56 -25.17
N ASP A 124 -1.64 10.71 -23.89
CA ASP A 124 -1.80 12.00 -23.18
C ASP A 124 -0.62 12.93 -23.53
N THR A 125 -0.92 14.02 -24.25
CA THR A 125 0.05 15.02 -24.69
C THR A 125 0.41 16.04 -23.59
N LYS A 126 -0.37 16.11 -22.51
CA LYS A 126 -0.11 16.99 -21.35
C LYS A 126 0.69 16.32 -20.24
N LYS A 127 0.85 15.01 -20.31
CA LYS A 127 1.50 14.23 -19.26
C LYS A 127 2.96 13.97 -19.60
N THR A 128 3.85 14.33 -18.69
CA THR A 128 5.30 14.11 -18.82
C THR A 128 5.76 12.75 -18.25
N THR A 129 4.86 12.02 -17.60
CA THR A 129 5.13 10.71 -17.00
C THR A 129 5.08 9.59 -18.02
N VAL A 130 5.76 8.48 -17.68
CA VAL A 130 5.70 7.19 -18.36
C VAL A 130 5.05 6.17 -17.44
N GLY A 131 4.21 5.30 -17.99
CA GLY A 131 3.50 4.29 -17.22
C GLY A 131 2.40 3.63 -18.04
N ALA A 132 1.45 3.00 -17.36
CA ALA A 132 0.29 2.37 -17.97
C ALA A 132 -0.98 2.58 -17.11
N ASN A 133 -2.11 2.68 -17.79
CA ASN A 133 -3.43 2.55 -17.18
C ASN A 133 -4.01 1.21 -17.63
N ILE A 134 -4.41 0.39 -16.71
CA ILE A 134 -4.98 -0.94 -16.97
C ILE A 134 -6.39 -0.93 -16.43
N ASP A 135 -7.36 -0.97 -17.31
CA ASP A 135 -8.77 -0.96 -16.97
C ASP A 135 -9.26 -2.35 -16.52
N LYS A 136 -10.45 -2.38 -15.99
CA LYS A 136 -11.08 -3.58 -15.47
C LYS A 136 -11.25 -4.66 -16.56
N GLU A 137 -11.60 -4.29 -17.78
CA GLU A 137 -11.81 -5.24 -18.87
C GLU A 137 -10.49 -5.95 -19.21
N THR A 138 -9.41 -5.20 -19.31
CA THR A 138 -8.06 -5.73 -19.48
C THR A 138 -7.67 -6.64 -18.33
N MET A 139 -7.87 -6.19 -17.07
CA MET A 139 -7.56 -7.01 -15.90
C MET A 139 -8.32 -8.34 -15.87
N GLN A 140 -9.59 -8.35 -16.27
CA GLN A 140 -10.43 -9.54 -16.28
C GLN A 140 -10.12 -10.50 -17.43
N SER A 141 -9.57 -9.99 -18.53
CA SER A 141 -9.21 -10.80 -19.71
C SER A 141 -7.86 -11.52 -19.57
N LEU A 142 -7.04 -11.13 -18.60
CA LEU A 142 -5.69 -11.66 -18.44
C LEU A 142 -5.65 -12.82 -17.42
N PRO A 143 -4.90 -13.89 -17.71
CA PRO A 143 -4.74 -15.03 -16.80
C PRO A 143 -3.72 -14.73 -15.70
N THR A 144 -4.06 -13.83 -14.78
CA THR A 144 -3.17 -13.34 -13.71
C THR A 144 -3.40 -14.03 -12.37
N ALA A 145 -4.10 -15.15 -12.33
CA ALA A 145 -4.55 -15.80 -11.09
C ALA A 145 -5.31 -14.84 -10.14
N ARG A 146 -5.86 -13.74 -10.69
CA ARG A 146 -6.55 -12.66 -9.95
C ARG A 146 -5.67 -11.98 -8.90
N ASP A 147 -4.38 -11.89 -9.20
CA ASP A 147 -3.40 -11.19 -8.41
C ASP A 147 -3.13 -9.80 -9.02
N PRO A 148 -3.49 -8.69 -8.34
CA PRO A 148 -3.29 -7.34 -8.86
C PRO A 148 -1.80 -7.00 -9.06
N TRP A 149 -0.91 -7.67 -8.33
CA TRP A 149 0.53 -7.45 -8.43
C TRP A 149 1.12 -7.99 -9.73
N VAL A 150 0.63 -9.13 -10.22
CA VAL A 150 1.07 -9.72 -11.50
C VAL A 150 0.70 -8.81 -12.68
N VAL A 151 -0.41 -8.10 -12.59
CA VAL A 151 -0.86 -7.15 -13.63
C VAL A 151 0.14 -6.01 -13.88
N LEU A 152 0.96 -5.68 -12.88
CA LEU A 152 1.98 -4.63 -13.02
C LEU A 152 3.03 -4.94 -14.09
N GLN A 153 3.22 -6.20 -14.48
CA GLN A 153 4.14 -6.59 -15.55
C GLN A 153 3.75 -6.02 -16.92
N LEU A 154 2.51 -5.58 -17.08
CA LEU A 154 2.06 -4.92 -18.31
C LEU A 154 2.62 -3.49 -18.45
N ALA A 155 3.08 -2.89 -17.38
CA ALA A 155 3.66 -1.55 -17.42
C ALA A 155 5.12 -1.59 -17.90
N PRO A 156 5.56 -0.61 -18.72
CA PRO A 156 6.95 -0.53 -19.18
C PRO A 156 7.94 -0.49 -18.01
N ALA A 157 9.03 -1.24 -18.13
CA ALA A 157 10.13 -1.29 -17.17
C ALA A 157 9.75 -1.82 -15.76
N VAL A 158 8.65 -2.56 -15.63
CA VAL A 158 8.28 -3.29 -14.43
C VAL A 158 8.67 -4.76 -14.57
N MET A 159 9.40 -5.27 -13.60
CA MET A 159 9.71 -6.69 -13.46
C MET A 159 9.18 -7.18 -12.12
N VAL A 160 8.48 -8.30 -12.14
CA VAL A 160 8.01 -8.99 -10.94
C VAL A 160 8.99 -10.11 -10.63
N ASP A 161 9.61 -10.09 -9.46
CA ASP A 161 10.59 -11.10 -9.05
C ASP A 161 9.96 -12.31 -8.36
N ARG A 162 8.66 -12.21 -8.09
CA ARG A 162 7.93 -13.25 -7.35
C ARG A 162 6.49 -13.34 -7.83
N GLU A 163 6.06 -14.54 -8.13
CA GLU A 163 4.67 -14.86 -8.43
C GLU A 163 4.04 -15.64 -7.27
N ASN A 164 2.82 -15.29 -6.91
CA ASN A 164 2.07 -16.03 -5.91
C ASN A 164 1.45 -17.28 -6.54
N VAL A 165 1.82 -18.45 -6.05
CA VAL A 165 1.15 -19.69 -6.43
C VAL A 165 -0.18 -19.74 -5.68
N GLY A 166 -1.25 -19.37 -6.32
CA GLY A 166 -2.55 -19.40 -5.68
C GLY A 166 -3.25 -18.07 -5.52
N GLY A 167 -2.77 -17.02 -6.20
CA GLY A 167 -3.42 -15.71 -6.22
C GLY A 167 -2.88 -14.75 -5.17
N ASN A 168 -3.68 -13.76 -4.78
CA ASN A 168 -3.30 -12.61 -3.98
C ASN A 168 -2.90 -12.94 -2.52
N GLU A 169 -1.99 -13.87 -2.33
CA GLU A 169 -1.60 -14.34 -1.01
C GLU A 169 -0.67 -13.36 -0.29
N SER A 170 0.14 -12.60 -1.01
CA SER A 170 1.28 -11.90 -0.44
C SER A 170 1.41 -10.48 -0.96
N GLY A 171 0.59 -9.57 -0.46
CA GLY A 171 0.83 -8.13 -0.68
C GLY A 171 2.10 -7.58 -0.01
N GLN A 172 2.80 -8.37 0.80
CA GLN A 172 3.94 -7.88 1.58
C GLN A 172 5.30 -8.00 0.91
N GLN A 173 5.42 -8.78 -0.13
CA GLN A 173 6.72 -9.08 -0.73
C GLN A 173 6.65 -9.09 -2.24
N SER A 174 5.93 -8.15 -2.79
CA SER A 174 6.07 -7.83 -4.18
C SER A 174 7.50 -7.32 -4.40
N GLY A 175 8.39 -8.22 -4.69
CA GLY A 175 9.72 -7.88 -5.13
C GLY A 175 9.62 -7.34 -6.54
N PHE A 176 9.08 -6.13 -6.69
CA PHE A 176 9.10 -5.44 -7.97
C PHE A 176 10.46 -4.77 -8.12
N ILE A 177 11.20 -5.19 -9.11
CA ILE A 177 12.36 -4.45 -9.58
C ILE A 177 11.82 -3.41 -10.56
N GLY A 178 11.55 -2.21 -10.04
CA GLY A 178 11.25 -1.06 -10.88
C GLY A 178 12.51 -0.35 -11.32
N LYS A 179 12.40 0.42 -12.39
CA LYS A 179 13.44 1.36 -12.79
C LYS A 179 13.69 2.37 -11.65
N GLY A 180 14.87 2.38 -11.09
CA GLY A 180 15.24 3.20 -9.92
C GLY A 180 15.71 2.37 -8.75
N ASP A 181 15.37 1.09 -8.70
CA ASP A 181 15.97 0.14 -7.76
C ASP A 181 17.08 -0.65 -8.44
N THR A 182 18.08 0.10 -8.93
CA THR A 182 19.28 -0.49 -9.54
C THR A 182 20.31 -0.91 -8.50
N SER A 183 20.03 -0.68 -7.22
CA SER A 183 21.09 -0.79 -6.22
C SER A 183 21.40 -2.23 -5.84
N GLY A 184 20.53 -3.20 -6.09
CA GLY A 184 20.79 -4.59 -5.62
C GLY A 184 21.18 -4.64 -4.14
N ALA A 185 21.30 -3.48 -3.53
CA ALA A 185 21.72 -3.30 -2.16
C ALA A 185 20.51 -3.53 -1.27
N ARG A 186 20.42 -4.70 -0.71
CA ARG A 186 19.53 -5.05 0.40
C ARG A 186 19.93 -4.23 1.64
N ILE A 187 19.48 -3.00 1.72
CA ILE A 187 19.38 -2.37 3.04
C ILE A 187 18.14 -2.99 3.68
N SER A 188 18.34 -3.83 4.67
CA SER A 188 17.30 -4.56 5.42
C SER A 188 16.44 -5.54 4.61
N GLY A 189 16.94 -6.09 3.51
CA GLY A 189 16.21 -7.11 2.74
C GLY A 189 15.08 -6.59 1.86
N ASN A 190 14.87 -5.29 1.76
CA ASN A 190 13.85 -4.66 0.94
C ASN A 190 14.42 -4.26 -0.42
N GLN A 191 14.09 -5.04 -1.44
CA GLN A 191 14.17 -4.58 -2.82
C GLN A 191 12.91 -3.74 -3.09
N GLY A 192 13.04 -2.63 -3.79
CA GLY A 192 11.90 -1.78 -4.13
C GLY A 192 11.44 -0.83 -3.03
N ALA A 193 12.32 -0.45 -2.09
CA ALA A 193 11.99 0.47 -0.98
C ALA A 193 11.39 1.81 -1.44
N ASN A 194 11.61 2.19 -2.68
CA ASN A 194 11.11 3.43 -3.27
C ASN A 194 9.75 3.28 -3.98
N ASN A 195 9.16 2.09 -3.98
CA ASN A 195 7.84 1.90 -4.56
C ASN A 195 6.75 2.44 -3.63
N ILE A 196 5.72 3.05 -4.23
CA ILE A 196 4.56 3.58 -3.52
C ILE A 196 3.31 2.86 -4.01
N TRP A 197 2.55 2.35 -3.06
CA TRP A 197 1.28 1.69 -3.28
C TRP A 197 0.14 2.54 -2.73
N ALA A 198 -0.87 2.76 -3.55
CA ALA A 198 -2.03 3.55 -3.14
C ALA A 198 -3.35 2.87 -3.54
N VAL A 199 -4.38 3.00 -2.70
CA VAL A 199 -5.78 2.67 -2.99
C VAL A 199 -6.57 3.96 -2.99
N ASP A 200 -7.22 4.33 -4.09
CA ASP A 200 -7.91 5.61 -4.25
C ASP A 200 -7.06 6.81 -3.78
N GLY A 201 -5.75 6.76 -4.05
CA GLY A 201 -4.81 7.78 -3.61
C GLY A 201 -4.50 7.79 -2.10
N ILE A 202 -4.91 6.77 -1.36
CA ILE A 202 -4.46 6.52 0.01
C ILE A 202 -3.13 5.79 -0.08
N ASP A 203 -2.08 6.33 0.49
CA ASP A 203 -0.82 5.61 0.58
C ASP A 203 -0.94 4.42 1.56
N VAL A 204 -0.93 3.22 1.00
CA VAL A 204 -1.00 1.93 1.72
C VAL A 204 0.35 1.21 1.74
N THR A 205 1.42 1.87 1.34
CA THR A 205 2.79 1.35 1.48
C THR A 205 3.08 1.09 2.93
N ASP A 206 3.68 -0.05 3.23
CA ASP A 206 4.04 -0.41 4.60
C ASP A 206 5.06 0.60 5.17
N PRO A 207 4.76 1.28 6.28
CA PRO A 207 5.64 2.31 6.81
C PRO A 207 6.91 1.78 7.46
N ALA A 208 7.00 0.48 7.71
CA ALA A 208 8.18 -0.19 8.28
C ALA A 208 8.91 -1.07 7.28
N ALA A 209 8.18 -1.80 6.44
CA ALA A 209 8.72 -2.56 5.32
C ALA A 209 8.51 -1.77 4.03
N LEU A 210 9.32 -0.71 3.86
CA LEU A 210 9.21 0.22 2.73
C LEU A 210 9.22 -0.54 1.40
N GLY A 211 8.37 -0.10 0.47
CA GLY A 211 8.18 -0.72 -0.82
C GLY A 211 7.26 -1.96 -0.81
N GLY A 212 6.87 -2.46 0.36
CA GLY A 212 5.84 -3.49 0.50
C GLY A 212 4.44 -2.89 0.65
N SER A 213 3.41 -3.63 0.28
CA SER A 213 2.02 -3.32 0.65
C SER A 213 1.59 -4.22 1.79
N ALA A 214 1.05 -3.63 2.84
CA ALA A 214 0.59 -4.37 4.01
C ALA A 214 -0.90 -4.77 3.91
N GLY A 215 -1.58 -4.41 2.84
CA GLY A 215 -2.99 -4.72 2.59
C GLY A 215 -3.19 -5.94 1.69
N TYR A 216 -4.32 -6.60 1.88
CA TYR A 216 -4.82 -7.67 1.03
C TYR A 216 -6.11 -7.18 0.39
N TYR A 217 -6.24 -7.28 -0.93
CA TYR A 217 -7.29 -6.62 -1.68
C TYR A 217 -8.07 -7.62 -2.51
N ASP A 218 -9.39 -7.45 -2.57
CA ASP A 218 -10.23 -8.16 -3.51
C ASP A 218 -9.96 -7.66 -4.93
N PHE A 219 -9.61 -8.56 -5.85
CA PHE A 219 -9.32 -8.21 -7.24
C PHE A 219 -10.50 -7.47 -7.93
N ASP A 220 -11.73 -7.86 -7.63
CA ASP A 220 -12.92 -7.25 -8.24
C ASP A 220 -13.32 -5.90 -7.65
N MET A 221 -12.61 -5.43 -6.60
CA MET A 221 -12.85 -4.08 -6.09
C MET A 221 -12.30 -2.98 -7.00
N PHE A 222 -11.42 -3.33 -7.93
CA PHE A 222 -10.75 -2.35 -8.77
C PHE A 222 -11.48 -2.08 -10.07
N GLU A 223 -11.51 -0.82 -10.47
CA GLU A 223 -11.98 -0.34 -11.75
C GLU A 223 -10.80 -0.10 -12.71
N GLU A 224 -9.65 0.32 -12.16
CA GLU A 224 -8.46 0.69 -12.91
C GLU A 224 -7.21 0.57 -12.03
N LEU A 225 -6.09 0.16 -12.63
CA LEU A 225 -4.75 0.26 -12.06
C LEU A 225 -3.95 1.32 -12.82
N ASN A 226 -3.62 2.42 -12.15
CA ASN A 226 -2.79 3.47 -12.72
C ASN A 226 -1.35 3.32 -12.24
N ILE A 227 -0.44 3.04 -13.15
CA ILE A 227 0.96 2.72 -12.89
C ILE A 227 1.84 3.82 -13.47
N THR A 228 2.69 4.41 -12.66
CA THR A 228 3.73 5.35 -13.10
C THR A 228 5.09 4.72 -12.87
N THR A 229 5.90 4.62 -13.93
CA THR A 229 7.22 3.97 -13.90
C THR A 229 8.37 4.93 -14.17
N GLY A 230 8.08 6.18 -14.54
CA GLY A 230 9.14 7.17 -14.80
C GLY A 230 8.62 8.48 -15.36
N GLY A 231 9.55 9.32 -15.78
CA GLY A 231 9.27 10.69 -16.24
C GLY A 231 9.34 11.70 -15.09
N ALA A 232 8.88 12.94 -15.34
CA ALA A 232 8.65 13.91 -14.27
C ALA A 232 7.30 13.59 -13.62
N ALA A 233 7.35 12.72 -12.60
CA ALA A 233 6.15 12.33 -11.88
C ALA A 233 5.49 13.54 -11.21
N ASP A 234 4.19 13.45 -11.00
CA ASP A 234 3.43 14.43 -10.24
C ASP A 234 4.12 14.71 -8.88
N VAL A 235 4.21 15.98 -8.49
CA VAL A 235 4.88 16.42 -7.25
C VAL A 235 4.27 15.82 -5.98
N THR A 236 3.12 15.20 -6.07
CA THR A 236 2.50 14.47 -4.97
C THR A 236 3.15 13.12 -4.70
N ILE A 237 3.88 12.56 -5.67
CA ILE A 237 4.67 11.32 -5.52
C ILE A 237 6.04 11.69 -4.94
N GLN A 238 6.41 11.14 -3.79
CA GLN A 238 7.65 11.48 -3.11
C GLN A 238 8.87 10.82 -3.76
N THR A 239 8.79 9.53 -4.07
CA THR A 239 9.94 8.70 -4.48
C THR A 239 9.97 8.43 -5.98
N GLY A 240 11.14 8.03 -6.50
CA GLY A 240 11.37 7.72 -7.91
C GLY A 240 11.12 6.27 -8.31
N GLY A 241 10.57 5.45 -7.43
CA GLY A 241 10.19 4.06 -7.72
C GLY A 241 8.90 3.94 -8.55
N ILE A 242 8.35 2.74 -8.61
CA ILE A 242 7.03 2.50 -9.18
C ILE A 242 5.98 3.15 -8.26
N ALA A 243 5.08 3.93 -8.83
CA ALA A 243 3.89 4.41 -8.12
C ALA A 243 2.65 3.74 -8.73
N LEU A 244 2.00 2.88 -7.95
CA LEU A 244 0.74 2.24 -8.31
C LEU A 244 -0.40 2.91 -7.55
N ASN A 245 -1.44 3.32 -8.26
CA ASN A 245 -2.71 3.66 -7.67
C ASN A 245 -3.80 2.70 -8.15
N MET A 246 -4.34 1.96 -7.22
CA MET A 246 -5.45 1.03 -7.41
C MET A 246 -6.76 1.78 -7.19
N VAL A 247 -7.52 2.01 -8.26
CA VAL A 247 -8.77 2.77 -8.22
C VAL A 247 -9.92 1.83 -7.97
N THR A 248 -10.67 2.07 -6.88
CA THR A 248 -11.79 1.22 -6.53
C THR A 248 -13.05 1.59 -7.30
N ARG A 249 -13.92 0.61 -7.50
CA ARG A 249 -15.24 0.78 -8.10
C ARG A 249 -16.11 1.73 -7.28
N ARG A 250 -17.12 2.27 -7.93
CA ARG A 250 -18.10 3.17 -7.31
C ARG A 250 -19.52 2.89 -7.78
N GLY A 251 -20.50 3.36 -7.03
CA GLY A 251 -21.89 3.31 -7.44
C GLY A 251 -22.20 4.29 -8.57
N GLY A 252 -23.27 4.03 -9.28
CA GLY A 252 -23.79 4.87 -10.35
C GLY A 252 -25.31 5.01 -10.30
N ASN A 253 -25.91 5.61 -11.34
CA ASN A 253 -27.37 5.82 -11.43
C ASN A 253 -28.17 4.54 -11.74
N ARG A 254 -27.50 3.42 -11.96
CA ARG A 254 -28.11 2.11 -12.16
C ARG A 254 -27.70 1.17 -11.04
N MET A 255 -28.67 0.43 -10.53
CA MET A 255 -28.38 -0.68 -9.59
C MET A 255 -27.59 -1.76 -10.32
N THR A 256 -26.53 -2.21 -9.70
CA THR A 256 -25.68 -3.31 -10.18
C THR A 256 -25.55 -4.35 -9.07
N LEU A 257 -25.54 -5.62 -9.46
CA LEU A 257 -25.27 -6.76 -8.61
C LEU A 257 -24.47 -7.77 -9.42
N ALA A 258 -23.38 -8.24 -8.89
CA ALA A 258 -22.59 -9.29 -9.50
C ALA A 258 -22.08 -10.25 -8.42
N GLY A 259 -22.01 -11.52 -8.77
CA GLY A 259 -21.39 -12.56 -7.96
C GLY A 259 -20.34 -13.30 -8.79
N ARG A 260 -19.38 -13.92 -8.09
CA ARG A 260 -18.35 -14.73 -8.71
C ARG A 260 -18.06 -15.98 -7.89
N PHE A 261 -17.62 -17.00 -8.58
CA PHE A 261 -17.05 -18.21 -8.00
C PHE A 261 -16.01 -18.77 -8.96
N TYR A 262 -14.76 -18.86 -8.51
CA TYR A 262 -13.67 -19.51 -9.22
C TYR A 262 -13.14 -20.66 -8.38
N LEU A 263 -12.84 -21.76 -9.02
CA LEU A 263 -12.29 -22.95 -8.41
C LEU A 263 -11.08 -23.41 -9.21
N THR A 264 -9.95 -23.55 -8.53
CA THR A 264 -8.80 -24.31 -9.00
C THR A 264 -8.58 -25.45 -8.02
N ASP A 265 -8.48 -26.65 -8.55
CA ASP A 265 -8.32 -27.87 -7.73
C ASP A 265 -7.15 -28.69 -8.26
N ASN A 266 -6.55 -29.48 -7.40
CA ASN A 266 -5.49 -30.41 -7.77
C ASN A 266 -5.82 -31.28 -9.00
N PHE A 267 -7.11 -31.61 -9.17
CA PHE A 267 -7.57 -32.38 -10.34
C PHE A 267 -7.27 -31.69 -11.69
N PHE A 268 -7.25 -30.36 -11.71
CA PHE A 268 -6.98 -29.58 -12.93
C PHE A 268 -5.50 -29.27 -13.13
N GLN A 269 -4.64 -29.64 -12.18
CA GLN A 269 -3.20 -29.35 -12.25
C GLN A 269 -2.45 -30.44 -12.96
N GLY A 270 -1.64 -30.06 -13.96
CA GLY A 270 -0.69 -30.98 -14.60
C GLY A 270 0.52 -31.29 -13.70
N GLU A 271 1.15 -32.43 -13.92
CA GLU A 271 2.42 -32.80 -13.26
C GLU A 271 3.59 -32.13 -13.97
N ASN A 272 4.32 -31.27 -13.26
CA ASN A 272 5.50 -30.58 -13.80
C ASN A 272 6.84 -31.11 -13.24
N LEU A 273 6.79 -32.13 -12.37
CA LEU A 273 7.99 -32.82 -11.88
C LEU A 273 8.41 -33.90 -12.89
N THR A 274 9.21 -33.48 -13.86
CA THR A 274 9.72 -34.38 -14.91
C THR A 274 10.71 -35.41 -14.37
N GLN A 275 10.94 -36.50 -15.12
CA GLN A 275 11.94 -37.49 -14.73
C GLN A 275 13.34 -36.88 -14.65
N GLU A 276 13.67 -35.95 -15.54
CA GLU A 276 14.96 -35.22 -15.50
C GLU A 276 15.16 -34.46 -14.18
N LEU A 277 14.11 -33.81 -13.67
CA LEU A 277 14.17 -33.12 -12.39
C LEU A 277 14.33 -34.12 -11.22
N ARG A 278 13.65 -35.26 -11.29
CA ARG A 278 13.80 -36.33 -10.29
C ARG A 278 15.22 -36.87 -10.27
N ASP A 279 15.79 -37.08 -11.43
CA ASP A 279 17.18 -37.60 -11.60
C ASP A 279 18.20 -36.58 -11.06
N ARG A 280 17.87 -35.28 -11.07
CA ARG A 280 18.63 -34.20 -10.44
C ARG A 280 18.40 -34.07 -8.93
N GLY A 281 17.60 -34.94 -8.33
CA GLY A 281 17.32 -34.94 -6.89
C GLY A 281 16.15 -34.05 -6.44
N VAL A 282 15.34 -33.53 -7.36
CA VAL A 282 14.13 -32.81 -7.00
C VAL A 282 13.05 -33.81 -6.56
N LEU A 283 12.68 -33.79 -5.29
CA LEU A 283 11.72 -34.72 -4.73
C LEU A 283 10.28 -34.26 -4.86
N ASN A 284 10.04 -32.98 -4.73
CA ASN A 284 8.71 -32.35 -4.74
C ASN A 284 8.72 -31.01 -5.48
N THR A 285 7.54 -30.55 -5.85
CA THR A 285 7.27 -29.21 -6.37
C THR A 285 6.17 -28.56 -5.56
N ASN A 286 6.02 -27.24 -5.67
CA ASN A 286 4.83 -26.60 -5.16
C ASN A 286 3.60 -27.09 -5.90
N LYS A 287 2.53 -27.45 -5.18
CA LYS A 287 1.29 -27.99 -5.74
C LYS A 287 0.08 -27.27 -5.18
N ILE A 288 -0.83 -26.89 -6.02
CA ILE A 288 -2.14 -26.41 -5.61
C ILE A 288 -2.96 -27.60 -5.12
N GLN A 289 -3.47 -27.55 -3.90
CA GLN A 289 -4.48 -28.49 -3.42
C GLN A 289 -5.87 -27.98 -3.81
N SER A 290 -6.18 -26.75 -3.46
CA SER A 290 -7.39 -26.06 -3.92
C SER A 290 -7.26 -24.55 -3.75
N ILE A 291 -7.88 -23.80 -4.67
CA ILE A 291 -8.08 -22.35 -4.54
C ILE A 291 -9.55 -22.09 -4.82
N LYS A 292 -10.23 -21.45 -3.87
CA LYS A 292 -11.62 -21.01 -4.02
C LYS A 292 -11.64 -19.51 -3.88
N ASP A 293 -12.06 -18.80 -4.92
CA ASP A 293 -12.27 -17.36 -4.91
C ASP A 293 -13.76 -17.08 -5.20
N PHE A 294 -14.45 -16.56 -4.22
CA PHE A 294 -15.87 -16.25 -4.36
C PHE A 294 -16.20 -14.92 -3.68
N GLY A 295 -17.25 -14.30 -4.17
CA GLY A 295 -17.70 -13.05 -3.61
C GLY A 295 -18.85 -12.44 -4.38
N PHE A 296 -19.27 -11.29 -3.90
CA PHE A 296 -20.30 -10.49 -4.56
C PHE A 296 -19.98 -8.99 -4.40
N ASN A 297 -20.52 -8.21 -5.31
CA ASN A 297 -20.52 -6.77 -5.22
C ASN A 297 -21.88 -6.21 -5.66
N ALA A 298 -22.25 -5.08 -5.08
CA ALA A 298 -23.48 -4.38 -5.41
C ALA A 298 -23.24 -2.87 -5.33
N GLY A 299 -24.01 -2.11 -6.09
CA GLY A 299 -23.93 -0.66 -6.04
C GLY A 299 -25.07 -0.02 -6.81
N GLY A 300 -25.30 1.26 -6.53
CA GLY A 300 -26.34 2.02 -7.20
C GLY A 300 -26.62 3.37 -6.54
N PRO A 301 -27.69 4.06 -6.95
CA PRO A 301 -28.06 5.33 -6.36
C PRO A 301 -28.81 5.13 -5.04
N ILE A 302 -28.43 5.90 -4.02
CA ILE A 302 -29.30 6.17 -2.88
C ILE A 302 -30.25 7.32 -3.27
N ILE A 303 -29.67 8.36 -3.89
CA ILE A 303 -30.41 9.47 -4.51
C ILE A 303 -29.84 9.62 -5.92
N LYS A 304 -30.70 9.42 -6.94
CA LYS A 304 -30.29 9.53 -8.34
C LYS A 304 -29.63 10.89 -8.61
N ASP A 305 -28.53 10.88 -9.35
CA ASP A 305 -27.70 12.04 -9.73
C ASP A 305 -27.03 12.79 -8.56
N LYS A 306 -27.12 12.28 -7.31
CA LYS A 306 -26.57 12.99 -6.14
C LYS A 306 -25.83 12.14 -5.14
N LEU A 307 -26.28 10.93 -4.87
CA LEU A 307 -25.71 10.09 -3.83
C LEU A 307 -25.73 8.63 -4.25
N TRP A 308 -24.56 8.03 -4.27
CA TRP A 308 -24.35 6.66 -4.70
C TRP A 308 -23.59 5.87 -3.66
N TRP A 309 -23.76 4.57 -3.68
CA TRP A 309 -23.01 3.63 -2.88
C TRP A 309 -22.51 2.47 -3.73
N TRP A 310 -21.44 1.86 -3.30
CA TRP A 310 -20.94 0.59 -3.80
C TRP A 310 -20.33 -0.18 -2.64
N GLY A 311 -20.50 -1.51 -2.65
CA GLY A 311 -19.91 -2.40 -1.67
C GLY A 311 -19.57 -3.76 -2.25
N SER A 312 -18.61 -4.43 -1.65
CA SER A 312 -18.23 -5.80 -2.01
C SER A 312 -17.80 -6.60 -0.79
N TYR A 313 -17.97 -7.90 -0.92
CA TYR A 313 -17.40 -8.91 -0.06
C TYR A 313 -16.73 -9.98 -0.92
N GLY A 314 -15.48 -10.34 -0.59
CA GLY A 314 -14.73 -11.35 -1.31
C GLY A 314 -13.97 -12.25 -0.36
N VAL A 315 -13.86 -13.53 -0.71
CA VAL A 315 -13.11 -14.55 0.01
C VAL A 315 -12.21 -15.28 -0.94
N GLN A 316 -10.94 -15.43 -0.56
CA GLN A 316 -10.01 -16.37 -1.19
C GLN A 316 -9.55 -17.39 -0.15
N ASP A 317 -9.84 -18.67 -0.41
CA ASP A 317 -9.40 -19.82 0.38
C ASP A 317 -8.37 -20.58 -0.46
N ILE A 318 -7.09 -20.44 -0.07
CA ILE A 318 -5.93 -20.93 -0.82
C ILE A 318 -5.25 -22.03 -0.01
N PHE A 319 -5.17 -23.22 -0.58
CA PHE A 319 -4.42 -24.33 -0.01
C PHE A 319 -3.42 -24.86 -1.02
N VAL A 320 -2.14 -24.75 -0.69
CA VAL A 320 -1.02 -25.27 -1.48
C VAL A 320 -0.13 -26.19 -0.66
N TRP A 321 0.55 -27.12 -1.33
CA TRP A 321 1.67 -27.86 -0.78
C TRP A 321 2.96 -27.20 -1.23
N THR A 322 3.86 -26.95 -0.28
CA THR A 322 5.17 -26.37 -0.58
C THR A 322 6.13 -27.41 -1.16
N ILE A 323 7.24 -26.97 -1.71
CA ILE A 323 8.31 -27.84 -2.20
C ILE A 323 8.87 -28.76 -1.09
N THR A 324 8.78 -28.33 0.17
CA THR A 324 9.14 -29.14 1.36
C THR A 324 8.04 -30.09 1.79
N ASN A 325 6.97 -30.22 0.98
CA ASN A 325 5.79 -31.04 1.28
C ASN A 325 5.05 -30.63 2.55
N ASN A 326 5.10 -29.37 2.90
CA ASN A 326 4.35 -28.79 4.02
C ASN A 326 3.07 -28.12 3.54
N GLN A 327 2.06 -28.10 4.40
CA GLN A 327 0.80 -27.40 4.12
C GLN A 327 0.99 -25.90 4.28
N ASP A 328 0.48 -25.16 3.31
CA ASP A 328 0.37 -23.70 3.34
C ASP A 328 -1.07 -23.33 3.03
N LYS A 329 -1.78 -22.81 4.04
CA LYS A 329 -3.19 -22.43 3.92
C LYS A 329 -3.35 -20.95 4.20
N THR A 330 -3.99 -20.24 3.29
CA THR A 330 -4.26 -18.82 3.43
C THR A 330 -5.75 -18.53 3.19
N LEU A 331 -6.36 -17.86 4.15
CA LEU A 331 -7.73 -17.35 4.04
C LEU A 331 -7.68 -15.82 4.01
N LEU A 332 -8.20 -15.24 2.93
CA LEU A 332 -8.37 -13.80 2.79
C LEU A 332 -9.86 -13.45 2.79
N ASN A 333 -10.23 -12.49 3.63
CA ASN A 333 -11.58 -11.93 3.67
C ASN A 333 -11.51 -10.43 3.43
N ASN A 334 -12.23 -9.95 2.43
CA ASN A 334 -12.20 -8.55 2.01
C ASN A 334 -13.58 -7.92 2.10
N TYR A 335 -13.64 -6.75 2.71
CA TYR A 335 -14.87 -5.96 2.89
C TYR A 335 -14.62 -4.55 2.37
N ASN A 336 -15.52 -4.07 1.51
CA ASN A 336 -15.40 -2.74 0.92
C ASN A 336 -16.74 -2.05 0.91
N ILE A 337 -16.73 -0.79 1.28
CA ILE A 337 -17.88 0.11 1.11
C ILE A 337 -17.40 1.49 0.70
N LYS A 338 -17.99 2.03 -0.34
CA LYS A 338 -17.71 3.35 -0.87
C LYS A 338 -18.99 4.14 -1.06
N VAL A 339 -18.96 5.38 -0.64
CA VAL A 339 -20.07 6.33 -0.82
C VAL A 339 -19.54 7.54 -1.57
N ASN A 340 -20.26 7.96 -2.60
CA ASN A 340 -19.96 9.14 -3.38
C ASN A 340 -21.16 10.07 -3.36
N ALA A 341 -20.94 11.35 -3.10
CA ALA A 341 -21.99 12.36 -3.10
C ALA A 341 -21.61 13.57 -3.96
N GLN A 342 -22.58 14.07 -4.70
CA GLN A 342 -22.53 15.34 -5.43
C GLN A 342 -23.81 16.09 -5.17
N ILE A 343 -23.94 16.64 -3.96
CA ILE A 343 -25.17 17.33 -3.53
C ILE A 343 -25.31 18.67 -4.25
N LEU A 344 -24.20 19.36 -4.48
CA LEU A 344 -24.10 20.57 -5.26
C LEU A 344 -23.34 20.30 -6.56
N PRO A 345 -23.65 21.02 -7.66
CA PRO A 345 -22.97 20.80 -8.95
C PRO A 345 -21.43 20.96 -8.89
N ASN A 346 -20.97 21.80 -7.99
CA ASN A 346 -19.56 22.20 -7.84
C ASN A 346 -18.87 21.58 -6.61
N ASN A 347 -19.53 20.66 -5.90
CA ASN A 347 -18.95 19.98 -4.73
C ASN A 347 -19.12 18.49 -4.84
N ARG A 348 -18.08 17.75 -4.48
CA ARG A 348 -18.05 16.28 -4.43
C ARG A 348 -17.49 15.81 -3.11
N PHE A 349 -18.10 14.77 -2.59
CA PHE A 349 -17.64 14.08 -1.40
C PHE A 349 -17.46 12.59 -1.70
N GLU A 350 -16.42 12.00 -1.16
CA GLU A 350 -16.15 10.56 -1.23
C GLU A 350 -15.74 10.02 0.14
N ALA A 351 -16.36 8.91 0.53
CA ALA A 351 -15.95 8.12 1.69
C ALA A 351 -15.69 6.67 1.26
N LEU A 352 -14.57 6.11 1.69
CA LEU A 352 -14.20 4.71 1.48
C LEU A 352 -13.82 4.08 2.80
N VAL A 353 -14.35 2.89 3.06
CA VAL A 353 -13.86 1.95 4.07
C VAL A 353 -13.58 0.63 3.36
N SER A 354 -12.32 0.23 3.40
CA SER A 354 -11.87 -1.06 2.88
C SER A 354 -11.12 -1.80 3.97
N SER A 355 -11.22 -3.12 4.00
CA SER A 355 -10.50 -3.95 4.94
C SER A 355 -10.22 -5.32 4.36
N GLY A 356 -8.97 -5.79 4.49
CA GLY A 356 -8.55 -7.13 4.10
C GLY A 356 -8.01 -7.88 5.32
N ALA A 357 -8.70 -8.95 5.71
CA ALA A 357 -8.23 -9.86 6.76
C ALA A 357 -7.47 -11.02 6.12
N LYS A 358 -6.34 -11.39 6.73
CA LYS A 358 -5.57 -12.57 6.35
C LYS A 358 -5.38 -13.46 7.56
N GLU A 359 -5.68 -14.73 7.37
CA GLU A 359 -5.22 -15.82 8.22
C GLU A 359 -4.36 -16.76 7.39
N LYS A 360 -3.18 -17.09 7.89
CA LYS A 360 -2.27 -18.00 7.20
C LYS A 360 -1.70 -19.03 8.17
N PHE A 361 -1.85 -20.30 7.82
CA PHE A 361 -1.28 -21.44 8.52
C PHE A 361 -0.15 -22.01 7.66
N GLY A 362 0.96 -22.36 8.30
CA GLY A 362 2.17 -22.83 7.63
C GLY A 362 3.12 -21.67 7.22
N ARG A 363 2.96 -20.49 7.80
CA ARG A 363 3.92 -19.40 7.58
C ARG A 363 5.30 -19.81 8.04
N ASN A 364 6.34 -19.48 7.24
CA ASN A 364 7.72 -19.87 7.52
C ASN A 364 7.93 -21.38 7.69
N SER A 365 7.03 -22.21 7.13
CA SER A 365 7.25 -23.65 7.12
C SER A 365 8.52 -23.98 6.34
N SER A 366 9.29 -24.92 6.85
CA SER A 366 10.51 -25.42 6.25
C SER A 366 10.57 -26.93 6.40
N PHE A 367 11.60 -27.56 5.87
CA PHE A 367 11.83 -28.98 6.07
C PHE A 367 12.02 -29.31 7.56
N GLU A 368 12.66 -28.39 8.29
CA GLU A 368 12.94 -28.53 9.72
C GLU A 368 11.76 -28.06 10.60
N LYS A 369 10.88 -27.21 10.07
CA LYS A 369 9.70 -26.66 10.76
C LYS A 369 8.44 -26.87 9.93
N PRO A 370 7.94 -28.10 9.82
CA PRO A 370 6.84 -28.40 8.89
C PRO A 370 5.51 -27.70 9.23
N GLU A 371 5.19 -27.51 10.49
CA GLU A 371 3.94 -26.86 10.90
C GLU A 371 3.92 -25.37 10.58
N GLY A 372 5.09 -24.71 10.56
CA GLY A 372 5.18 -23.26 10.40
C GLY A 372 4.49 -22.49 11.54
N ASP A 373 4.15 -21.25 11.24
CA ASP A 373 3.44 -20.36 12.15
C ASP A 373 2.02 -20.06 11.64
N TRP A 374 1.13 -19.71 12.57
CA TRP A 374 -0.15 -19.09 12.28
C TRP A 374 0.02 -17.58 12.27
N GLN A 375 -0.24 -16.95 11.12
CA GLN A 375 -0.27 -15.50 10.97
C GLN A 375 -1.72 -15.03 10.97
N GLN A 376 -2.00 -14.04 11.77
CA GLN A 376 -3.31 -13.38 11.82
C GLN A 376 -3.16 -11.86 11.79
N GLY A 377 -4.10 -11.17 11.16
CA GLY A 377 -4.18 -9.71 11.22
C GLY A 377 -4.53 -9.21 12.64
N LYS A 378 -4.18 -7.96 12.94
CA LYS A 378 -4.48 -7.32 14.22
C LYS A 378 -5.98 -7.31 14.54
N TYR A 379 -6.82 -7.10 13.53
CA TYR A 379 -8.27 -7.06 13.67
C TYR A 379 -8.89 -8.26 12.95
N HIS A 380 -9.90 -8.87 13.55
CA HIS A 380 -10.63 -9.99 12.94
C HIS A 380 -11.28 -9.62 11.60
N TRP A 381 -11.64 -8.34 11.43
CA TRP A 381 -12.19 -7.81 10.19
C TRP A 381 -11.13 -7.28 9.22
N GLY A 382 -9.84 -7.41 9.55
CA GLY A 382 -8.70 -7.09 8.69
C GLY A 382 -8.08 -5.73 8.93
N SER A 383 -7.17 -5.37 8.04
CA SER A 383 -6.44 -4.11 8.07
C SER A 383 -7.30 -2.98 7.49
N PRO A 384 -7.76 -2.02 8.31
CA PRO A 384 -8.63 -0.96 7.82
C PRO A 384 -7.88 0.04 6.93
N VAL A 385 -8.54 0.44 5.86
CA VAL A 385 -8.18 1.57 5.00
C VAL A 385 -9.39 2.48 4.92
N ILE A 386 -9.26 3.68 5.45
CA ILE A 386 -10.36 4.66 5.54
C ILE A 386 -9.95 5.92 4.79
N LYS A 387 -10.87 6.46 4.00
CA LYS A 387 -10.71 7.72 3.29
C LYS A 387 -11.95 8.57 3.46
N LEU A 388 -11.74 9.85 3.72
CA LEU A 388 -12.73 10.92 3.57
C LEU A 388 -12.13 11.97 2.67
N GLN A 389 -12.84 12.38 1.63
CA GLN A 389 -12.38 13.35 0.66
C GLN A 389 -13.52 14.29 0.29
N ASP A 390 -13.21 15.57 0.21
CA ASP A 390 -14.11 16.62 -0.32
C ASP A 390 -13.40 17.40 -1.42
N GLU A 391 -14.15 17.82 -2.41
CA GLU A 391 -13.67 18.55 -3.57
C GLU A 391 -14.63 19.70 -3.89
N HIS A 392 -14.11 20.89 -4.06
CA HIS A 392 -14.90 22.05 -4.43
C HIS A 392 -14.31 22.78 -5.63
N ILE A 393 -15.17 23.05 -6.60
CA ILE A 393 -14.84 23.78 -7.83
C ILE A 393 -15.41 25.20 -7.70
N PHE A 394 -14.54 26.20 -7.69
CA PHE A 394 -14.91 27.62 -7.65
C PHE A 394 -14.84 28.21 -9.06
N GLY A 395 -15.99 28.48 -9.65
CA GLY A 395 -16.05 28.92 -11.04
C GLY A 395 -15.49 27.86 -12.00
N ASN A 396 -14.73 28.31 -13.02
CA ASN A 396 -14.14 27.42 -14.03
C ASN A 396 -12.63 27.20 -13.83
N ASN A 397 -12.01 27.97 -12.94
CA ASN A 397 -10.55 28.11 -12.91
C ASN A 397 -9.90 27.67 -11.60
N PHE A 398 -10.64 27.54 -10.52
CA PHE A 398 -10.06 27.21 -9.22
C PHE A 398 -10.72 25.96 -8.64
N PHE A 399 -9.89 25.02 -8.24
CA PHE A 399 -10.29 23.74 -7.68
C PHE A 399 -9.55 23.52 -6.36
N LEU A 400 -10.30 23.25 -5.30
CA LEU A 400 -9.77 22.94 -3.99
C LEU A 400 -10.16 21.52 -3.61
N SER A 401 -9.21 20.79 -3.12
CA SER A 401 -9.41 19.39 -2.79
C SER A 401 -8.79 19.01 -1.46
N GLY A 402 -9.45 18.19 -0.73
CA GLY A 402 -9.15 17.71 0.55
C GLY A 402 -9.36 16.29 0.94
N LYS A 403 -8.35 15.69 1.67
CA LYS A 403 -8.39 14.28 2.00
C LYS A 403 -7.81 13.98 3.39
N PHE A 404 -8.54 13.20 4.14
CA PHE A 404 -8.06 12.47 5.30
C PHE A 404 -8.00 10.99 4.98
N THR A 405 -6.91 10.33 5.38
CA THR A 405 -6.79 8.89 5.27
C THR A 405 -6.26 8.27 6.56
N PHE A 406 -6.73 7.07 6.83
CA PHE A 406 -6.23 6.23 7.90
C PHE A 406 -6.06 4.80 7.38
N ASN A 407 -4.92 4.19 7.69
CA ASN A 407 -4.73 2.76 7.50
C ASN A 407 -3.92 2.18 8.66
N ASP A 408 -4.19 0.92 9.01
CA ASP A 408 -3.45 0.17 10.01
C ASP A 408 -3.16 -1.25 9.51
N ALA A 409 -1.91 -1.48 9.19
CA ALA A 409 -1.40 -2.76 8.71
C ALA A 409 -0.78 -3.56 9.86
N GLY A 410 -1.62 -4.06 10.74
CA GLY A 410 -1.19 -4.86 11.89
C GLY A 410 -1.28 -6.36 11.62
N PHE A 411 -0.34 -7.12 12.16
CA PHE A 411 -0.36 -8.59 12.13
C PHE A 411 0.35 -9.17 13.35
N GLY A 412 0.07 -10.46 13.62
CA GLY A 412 0.77 -11.23 14.62
C GLY A 412 1.10 -12.62 14.11
N TRP A 413 2.13 -13.23 14.66
CA TRP A 413 2.47 -14.64 14.44
C TRP A 413 2.32 -15.38 15.74
N ARG A 414 1.71 -16.57 15.66
CA ARG A 414 1.54 -17.48 16.79
C ARG A 414 1.99 -18.88 16.41
N PRO A 415 2.48 -19.64 17.35
CA PRO A 415 2.76 -21.05 17.12
C PRO A 415 1.46 -21.81 16.83
N ILE A 416 1.49 -22.70 15.86
CA ILE A 416 0.33 -23.55 15.56
C ILE A 416 0.06 -24.53 16.73
N PRO A 417 1.08 -25.17 17.35
CA PRO A 417 0.85 -26.11 18.43
C PRO A 417 0.30 -25.48 19.72
N ASP A 418 0.60 -24.21 19.96
CA ASP A 418 0.13 -23.46 21.14
C ASP A 418 -0.28 -22.03 20.77
N PRO A 419 -1.47 -21.83 20.15
CA PRO A 419 -1.91 -20.55 19.68
C PRO A 419 -2.17 -19.54 20.80
N ASN A 420 -2.34 -19.98 22.03
CA ASN A 420 -2.52 -19.12 23.19
C ASN A 420 -1.19 -18.71 23.84
N CYS A 421 -0.08 -19.33 23.43
CA CYS A 421 1.24 -19.11 24.00
C CYS A 421 1.25 -19.28 25.53
N GLU A 422 0.58 -20.32 26.01
CA GLU A 422 0.43 -20.60 27.46
C GLU A 422 1.62 -21.36 28.04
N SER A 423 2.39 -22.03 27.20
CA SER A 423 3.55 -22.84 27.62
C SER A 423 4.87 -22.10 27.40
N PRO A 424 5.90 -22.33 28.24
CA PRO A 424 7.25 -21.87 27.95
C PRO A 424 7.75 -22.41 26.61
N ILE A 425 8.44 -21.54 25.86
CA ILE A 425 8.83 -21.82 24.49
C ILE A 425 10.28 -22.22 24.43
N VAL A 426 10.57 -23.41 23.89
CA VAL A 426 11.91 -23.81 23.55
C VAL A 426 12.01 -24.09 22.06
N TYR A 427 12.81 -23.33 21.37
CA TYR A 427 13.18 -23.61 19.98
C TYR A 427 14.49 -24.37 19.94
N ASP A 428 14.45 -25.61 19.51
CA ASP A 428 15.65 -26.44 19.31
C ASP A 428 16.24 -26.16 17.93
N ASN A 429 17.32 -25.39 17.90
CA ASN A 429 17.99 -25.07 16.66
C ASN A 429 18.70 -26.26 16.00
N THR A 430 18.96 -27.34 16.73
CA THR A 430 19.58 -28.57 16.17
C THR A 430 18.56 -29.36 15.40
N LEU A 431 17.38 -29.51 15.98
CA LEU A 431 16.23 -30.13 15.33
C LEU A 431 15.49 -29.17 14.43
N ALA A 432 15.88 -27.86 14.46
CA ALA A 432 15.25 -26.73 13.82
C ALA A 432 13.71 -26.72 13.99
N LYS A 433 13.25 -27.14 15.14
CA LYS A 433 11.84 -27.20 15.49
C LYS A 433 11.64 -26.79 16.95
N TYR A 434 10.43 -26.41 17.23
CA TYR A 434 10.00 -26.17 18.59
C TYR A 434 9.82 -27.48 19.31
N VAL A 435 10.52 -27.63 20.40
CA VAL A 435 10.44 -28.83 21.23
C VAL A 435 9.73 -28.53 22.53
N PRO A 436 8.99 -29.50 23.06
CA PRO A 436 8.38 -29.36 24.34
C PRO A 436 9.46 -29.32 25.41
N TYR A 437 9.36 -28.39 26.31
CA TYR A 437 10.16 -28.42 27.50
C TYR A 437 9.65 -29.57 28.43
N ALA A 438 10.53 -30.48 28.78
CA ALA A 438 10.35 -31.55 29.78
C ALA A 438 9.13 -32.50 29.67
N THR A 439 8.14 -32.18 28.85
CA THR A 439 6.88 -32.97 28.77
C THR A 439 6.55 -33.49 27.40
N GLY A 440 7.40 -33.26 26.41
CA GLY A 440 7.09 -33.59 25.04
C GLY A 440 6.17 -32.58 24.32
N ASN A 441 5.82 -31.44 24.86
CA ASN A 441 4.94 -30.44 24.24
C ASN A 441 5.72 -29.27 23.61
N THR A 442 5.51 -29.07 22.35
CA THR A 442 6.21 -28.08 21.54
C THR A 442 5.66 -26.71 21.78
N THR A 443 6.55 -25.75 21.77
CA THR A 443 6.21 -24.37 21.94
C THR A 443 7.04 -23.53 20.99
N SER A 444 6.52 -22.47 20.55
CA SER A 444 7.17 -21.65 19.56
C SER A 444 7.35 -20.21 20.03
N TRP A 445 7.95 -19.43 19.20
CA TRP A 445 8.07 -18.00 19.41
C TRP A 445 6.75 -17.41 19.89
N GLY A 446 6.80 -16.68 20.95
CA GLY A 446 5.66 -15.99 21.52
C GLY A 446 4.95 -15.09 20.50
N SER A 447 3.83 -14.57 20.87
CA SER A 447 3.05 -13.73 19.98
C SER A 447 3.84 -12.51 19.49
N TYR A 448 4.25 -12.53 18.23
CA TYR A 448 4.76 -11.36 17.57
C TYR A 448 3.58 -10.55 17.03
N GLY A 449 3.29 -9.43 17.66
CA GLY A 449 2.23 -8.52 17.22
C GLY A 449 2.79 -7.18 16.79
N VAL A 450 2.40 -6.73 15.61
CA VAL A 450 2.78 -5.43 15.05
C VAL A 450 1.52 -4.68 14.67
N SER A 451 1.47 -3.40 15.02
CA SER A 451 0.48 -2.45 14.56
C SER A 451 1.20 -1.28 13.88
N ARG A 452 0.72 -0.86 12.73
CA ARG A 452 1.37 0.16 11.89
C ARG A 452 0.37 1.21 11.42
N PRO A 453 -0.31 1.90 12.35
CA PRO A 453 -1.27 2.93 11.99
C PRO A 453 -0.60 4.11 11.31
N ARG A 454 -1.23 4.58 10.24
CA ARG A 454 -0.87 5.79 9.51
C ARG A 454 -2.08 6.70 9.42
N LYS A 455 -1.91 7.97 9.74
CA LYS A 455 -2.86 9.04 9.47
C LYS A 455 -2.21 10.00 8.48
N ASN A 456 -2.94 10.35 7.45
CA ASN A 456 -2.46 11.32 6.48
C ASN A 456 -3.53 12.38 6.22
N TYR A 457 -3.09 13.64 6.16
CA TYR A 457 -3.89 14.82 5.87
C TYR A 457 -3.25 15.55 4.70
N GLN A 458 -4.04 15.91 3.71
CA GLN A 458 -3.53 16.52 2.49
C GLN A 458 -4.46 17.62 1.98
N LEU A 459 -3.90 18.77 1.61
CA LEU A 459 -4.59 19.92 1.03
C LEU A 459 -3.95 20.26 -0.31
N GLN A 460 -4.77 20.46 -1.34
CA GLN A 460 -4.31 20.84 -2.66
C GLN A 460 -5.26 21.87 -3.30
N ALA A 461 -4.68 22.90 -3.84
CA ALA A 461 -5.36 23.84 -4.72
C ALA A 461 -4.79 23.71 -6.13
N THR A 462 -5.66 23.75 -7.13
CA THR A 462 -5.29 23.81 -8.54
C THR A 462 -5.95 25.02 -9.19
N TYR A 463 -5.16 25.84 -9.85
CA TYR A 463 -5.62 27.03 -10.57
C TYR A 463 -5.28 26.93 -12.05
N PHE A 464 -6.27 27.16 -12.89
CA PHE A 464 -6.13 27.13 -14.33
C PHE A 464 -6.15 28.57 -14.89
N ASN A 465 -5.18 28.90 -15.74
CA ASN A 465 -5.13 30.16 -16.44
C ASN A 465 -4.73 29.94 -17.89
N ASP A 466 -5.61 30.28 -18.84
CA ASP A 466 -5.40 29.97 -20.24
C ASP A 466 -4.79 31.16 -21.04
N THR A 467 -4.42 32.26 -20.38
CA THR A 467 -3.94 33.50 -21.03
C THR A 467 -2.60 33.99 -20.51
N LEU A 468 -2.12 33.50 -19.38
CA LEU A 468 -0.87 33.95 -18.79
C LEU A 468 0.31 33.63 -19.74
N PHE A 469 1.10 34.61 -20.10
CA PHE A 469 2.20 34.51 -21.08
C PHE A 469 1.80 33.92 -22.44
N ALA A 470 0.53 34.09 -22.84
CA ALA A 470 -0.05 33.49 -24.05
C ALA A 470 0.11 31.94 -24.06
N ALA A 471 -0.08 31.31 -22.93
CA ALA A 471 -0.05 29.87 -22.72
C ALA A 471 -1.14 29.44 -21.74
N SER A 472 -1.48 28.15 -21.71
CA SER A 472 -2.37 27.56 -20.71
C SER A 472 -1.53 27.02 -19.55
N HIS A 473 -1.84 27.47 -18.35
CA HIS A 473 -1.18 27.11 -17.11
C HIS A 473 -2.12 26.27 -16.23
N GLU A 474 -1.63 25.16 -15.69
CA GLU A 474 -2.23 24.42 -14.61
C GLU A 474 -1.29 24.50 -13.40
N ILE A 475 -1.60 25.39 -12.48
CA ILE A 475 -0.81 25.64 -11.27
C ILE A 475 -1.39 24.84 -10.12
N LYS A 476 -0.61 23.95 -9.56
CA LYS A 476 -0.94 23.08 -8.43
C LYS A 476 -0.08 23.44 -7.24
N VAL A 477 -0.70 23.64 -6.07
CA VAL A 477 -0.03 23.91 -4.80
C VAL A 477 -0.64 23.01 -3.74
N GLY A 478 0.17 22.46 -2.86
CA GLY A 478 -0.38 21.65 -1.79
C GLY A 478 0.55 21.42 -0.61
N ALA A 479 -0.06 20.90 0.44
CA ALA A 479 0.59 20.49 1.67
C ALA A 479 0.08 19.12 2.11
N GLU A 480 0.96 18.36 2.75
CA GLU A 480 0.66 17.04 3.29
C GLU A 480 1.30 16.88 4.66
N TYR A 481 0.56 16.26 5.60
CA TYR A 481 1.08 15.84 6.88
C TYR A 481 0.76 14.36 7.09
N SER A 482 1.79 13.57 7.38
CA SER A 482 1.68 12.14 7.64
C SER A 482 2.25 11.80 9.01
N HIS A 483 1.47 11.05 9.80
CA HIS A 483 1.85 10.53 11.09
C HIS A 483 1.81 9.00 11.04
N LYS A 484 2.95 8.37 11.19
CA LYS A 484 3.17 6.93 11.07
C LYS A 484 3.70 6.40 12.40
N VAL A 485 3.11 5.35 12.90
CA VAL A 485 3.55 4.69 14.15
C VAL A 485 3.76 3.21 13.86
N GLN A 486 4.79 2.64 14.41
CA GLN A 486 4.90 1.20 14.57
C GLN A 486 4.90 0.87 16.06
N SER A 487 3.85 0.19 16.50
CA SER A 487 3.83 -0.45 17.80
C SER A 487 4.15 -1.93 17.60
N TYR A 488 4.98 -2.47 18.47
CA TYR A 488 5.30 -3.89 18.43
C TYR A 488 5.27 -4.49 19.82
N LEU A 489 4.91 -5.77 19.86
CA LEU A 489 4.99 -6.62 21.02
C LEU A 489 5.68 -7.91 20.57
N THR A 490 6.85 -8.18 21.13
CA THR A 490 7.60 -9.40 20.88
C THR A 490 7.77 -10.16 22.18
N GLY A 491 7.69 -11.48 22.11
CA GLY A 491 7.87 -12.35 23.26
C GLY A 491 6.60 -13.10 23.65
N ASN A 492 6.78 -14.04 24.56
CA ASN A 492 5.73 -14.89 25.08
C ASN A 492 4.78 -14.10 25.98
N LEU A 493 3.50 -14.50 26.02
CA LEU A 493 2.54 -13.98 27.00
C LEU A 493 2.97 -14.27 28.45
N GLN A 494 3.80 -15.26 28.68
CA GLN A 494 4.40 -15.58 29.98
C GLN A 494 5.65 -14.76 30.30
N GLY A 495 6.05 -13.83 29.46
CA GLY A 495 7.07 -12.83 29.77
C GLY A 495 8.49 -13.15 29.31
N PHE A 496 8.80 -14.37 28.87
CA PHE A 496 10.11 -14.73 28.32
C PHE A 496 10.02 -15.83 27.25
N ASP A 497 10.99 -15.82 26.35
CA ASP A 497 11.17 -16.84 25.32
C ASP A 497 12.55 -17.48 25.45
N ILE A 498 12.65 -18.75 25.19
CA ILE A 498 13.90 -19.50 25.23
C ILE A 498 14.21 -20.07 23.86
N GLY A 499 15.35 -19.68 23.32
CA GLY A 499 15.89 -20.32 22.13
C GLY A 499 17.01 -21.27 22.53
N ARG A 500 16.85 -22.55 22.28
CA ARG A 500 17.85 -23.58 22.54
C ARG A 500 18.57 -23.92 21.24
N ASN A 501 19.89 -23.81 21.25
CA ASN A 501 20.71 -24.18 20.12
C ASN A 501 21.59 -25.39 20.53
N TRP A 502 21.26 -26.55 20.02
CA TRP A 502 22.09 -27.73 20.15
C TRP A 502 23.21 -27.64 19.10
N SER A 503 24.34 -27.03 19.44
CA SER A 503 25.49 -27.20 18.58
C SER A 503 26.20 -28.49 18.98
N SER A 504 25.88 -29.59 18.35
CA SER A 504 26.65 -30.83 18.46
C SER A 504 28.10 -30.68 17.98
N LEU A 505 28.45 -29.50 17.41
CA LEU A 505 29.75 -29.22 16.87
C LEU A 505 30.09 -27.75 17.14
N ALA A 506 30.50 -27.40 18.33
CA ALA A 506 31.35 -26.26 18.52
C ALA A 506 32.69 -26.57 17.81
N LEU A 507 32.79 -26.15 16.56
CA LEU A 507 34.03 -26.28 15.81
C LEU A 507 34.89 -25.08 16.11
N ASP A 508 35.96 -25.24 16.86
CA ASP A 508 37.01 -24.23 16.96
C ASP A 508 37.82 -24.23 15.66
N THR A 509 38.02 -23.03 15.14
CA THR A 509 38.92 -22.83 13.99
C THR A 509 40.32 -22.57 14.51
N ASN A 510 41.22 -23.49 14.24
CA ASN A 510 42.62 -23.39 14.57
C ASN A 510 43.29 -22.27 13.77
N ALA A 511 44.50 -21.85 14.20
CA ALA A 511 45.25 -20.81 13.54
C ALA A 511 45.64 -21.14 12.07
N ASP A 512 45.61 -22.41 11.71
CA ASP A 512 45.84 -22.92 10.34
C ASP A 512 44.57 -23.03 9.48
N GLY A 513 43.42 -22.63 10.02
CA GLY A 513 42.14 -22.69 9.34
C GLY A 513 41.43 -24.06 9.42
N THR A 514 42.03 -25.05 10.05
CA THR A 514 41.38 -26.34 10.31
C THR A 514 40.32 -26.20 11.41
N ARG A 515 39.29 -27.01 11.34
CA ARG A 515 38.22 -27.03 12.35
C ARG A 515 38.31 -28.32 13.15
N THR A 516 38.46 -28.20 14.46
CA THR A 516 38.43 -29.31 15.40
C THR A 516 37.20 -29.20 16.29
N VAL A 517 36.78 -30.36 16.86
CA VAL A 517 35.75 -30.36 17.89
C VAL A 517 36.36 -29.69 19.11
N GLY A 518 35.88 -28.50 19.44
CA GLY A 518 36.41 -27.69 20.53
C GLY A 518 36.01 -28.20 21.92
N GLU A 519 36.59 -27.56 22.94
CA GLU A 519 36.30 -27.85 24.36
C GLU A 519 34.83 -27.70 24.73
N MET A 520 34.03 -26.97 23.90
CA MET A 520 32.59 -26.79 24.07
C MET A 520 31.74 -27.89 23.40
N ALA A 521 32.38 -29.00 22.95
CA ALA A 521 31.65 -30.13 22.39
C ALA A 521 30.71 -30.73 23.44
N GLY A 522 29.43 -30.85 23.10
CA GLY A 522 28.40 -31.31 24.04
C GLY A 522 27.75 -30.18 24.86
N TRP A 523 28.29 -28.96 24.80
CA TRP A 523 27.64 -27.82 25.41
C TRP A 523 26.49 -27.30 24.57
N GLN A 524 25.46 -26.84 25.23
CA GLN A 524 24.29 -26.28 24.63
C GLN A 524 24.26 -24.76 24.81
N ARG A 525 23.76 -24.07 23.82
CA ARG A 525 23.63 -22.63 23.88
C ARG A 525 22.17 -22.25 24.03
N ALA A 526 21.82 -21.61 25.10
CA ALA A 526 20.49 -21.07 25.31
C ALA A 526 20.43 -19.56 25.17
N TYR A 527 19.30 -19.10 24.70
CA TYR A 527 18.95 -17.70 24.60
C TYR A 527 17.68 -17.47 25.40
N VAL A 528 17.70 -16.50 26.32
CA VAL A 528 16.51 -16.05 27.00
C VAL A 528 16.18 -14.67 26.48
N TYR A 529 15.00 -14.55 25.90
CA TYR A 529 14.47 -13.29 25.41
C TYR A 529 13.34 -12.84 26.32
N ARG A 530 13.33 -11.59 26.69
CA ARG A 530 12.22 -11.00 27.44
C ARG A 530 11.15 -10.49 26.49
N ARG A 531 9.93 -10.36 27.00
CA ARG A 531 8.88 -9.63 26.30
C ARG A 531 9.27 -8.17 26.19
N ASN A 532 9.13 -7.60 25.00
CA ASN A 532 9.42 -6.20 24.73
C ASN A 532 8.26 -5.59 23.96
N ALA A 533 7.81 -4.44 24.46
CA ALA A 533 6.78 -3.64 23.80
C ALA A 533 7.33 -2.23 23.55
N GLY A 534 7.18 -1.75 22.34
CA GLY A 534 7.69 -0.43 22.00
C GLY A 534 6.94 0.24 20.86
N ASN A 535 7.19 1.53 20.72
CA ASN A 535 6.62 2.38 19.68
C ASN A 535 7.72 3.16 18.99
N SER A 536 7.75 3.06 17.66
CA SER A 536 8.53 3.97 16.82
C SER A 536 7.58 4.90 16.07
N LEU A 537 7.99 6.15 15.93
CA LEU A 537 7.21 7.22 15.32
C LEU A 537 7.97 7.81 14.15
N THR A 538 7.28 8.06 13.06
CA THR A 538 7.78 8.92 11.98
C THR A 538 6.69 9.89 11.57
N GLU A 539 7.07 11.16 11.50
CA GLU A 539 6.20 12.21 11.03
C GLU A 539 6.82 12.85 9.77
N GLN A 540 5.97 13.33 8.91
CA GLN A 540 6.37 13.97 7.67
C GLN A 540 5.46 15.16 7.39
N MET A 541 6.07 16.27 6.99
CA MET A 541 5.38 17.45 6.48
C MET A 541 5.95 17.75 5.10
N SER A 542 5.07 17.86 4.12
CA SER A 542 5.46 18.11 2.74
C SER A 542 4.74 19.34 2.19
N PHE A 543 5.46 20.10 1.37
CA PHE A 543 4.90 21.21 0.58
C PHE A 543 5.30 21.02 -0.87
N TYR A 544 4.39 21.31 -1.79
CA TYR A 544 4.69 21.15 -3.20
C TYR A 544 4.02 22.22 -4.07
N PHE A 545 4.68 22.50 -5.17
CA PHE A 545 4.24 23.38 -6.24
C PHE A 545 4.52 22.72 -7.58
N GLN A 546 3.59 22.84 -8.52
CA GLN A 546 3.78 22.42 -9.90
C GLN A 546 3.06 23.38 -10.83
N ASP A 547 3.70 23.76 -11.92
CA ASP A 547 3.07 24.46 -13.04
C ASP A 547 3.23 23.61 -14.31
N THR A 548 2.11 23.28 -14.95
CA THR A 548 2.08 22.60 -16.23
C THR A 548 1.64 23.58 -17.30
N VAL A 549 2.60 24.02 -18.09
CA VAL A 549 2.44 25.04 -19.13
C VAL A 549 2.27 24.39 -20.50
N THR A 550 1.16 24.64 -21.19
CA THR A 550 0.91 24.13 -22.53
C THR A 550 0.84 25.30 -23.53
N LYS A 551 1.65 25.21 -24.58
CA LYS A 551 1.65 26.19 -25.70
C LYS A 551 1.85 25.49 -27.04
N GLY A 552 0.83 25.49 -27.89
CA GLY A 552 0.83 24.75 -29.14
C GLY A 552 1.04 23.23 -28.87
N ASN A 553 2.02 22.65 -29.52
CA ASN A 553 2.36 21.23 -29.40
C ASN A 553 3.31 20.90 -28.22
N PHE A 554 3.64 21.87 -27.38
CA PHE A 554 4.57 21.69 -26.28
C PHE A 554 3.87 21.76 -24.94
N THR A 555 4.22 20.85 -24.04
CA THR A 555 3.84 20.92 -22.62
C THR A 555 5.10 20.84 -21.76
N LEU A 556 5.31 21.85 -20.92
CA LEU A 556 6.39 21.94 -19.94
C LEU A 556 5.81 21.78 -18.54
N SER A 557 6.31 20.84 -17.76
CA SER A 557 5.96 20.67 -16.34
C SER A 557 7.15 21.08 -15.47
N LEU A 558 6.93 22.00 -14.57
CA LEU A 558 7.91 22.49 -13.59
C LEU A 558 7.38 22.20 -12.19
N GLY A 559 8.07 21.36 -11.44
CA GLY A 559 7.66 20.94 -10.11
C GLY A 559 8.75 21.13 -9.07
N LEU A 560 8.34 21.44 -7.86
CA LEU A 560 9.20 21.48 -6.68
C LEU A 560 8.44 20.87 -5.50
N ARG A 561 9.05 19.92 -4.83
CA ARG A 561 8.54 19.35 -3.57
C ARG A 561 9.60 19.53 -2.49
N TYR A 562 9.15 19.88 -1.30
CA TYR A 562 9.94 19.91 -0.07
C TYR A 562 9.33 18.95 0.93
N ASP A 563 10.13 18.04 1.45
CA ASP A 563 9.76 17.08 2.48
C ASP A 563 10.61 17.28 3.72
N LYS A 564 9.95 17.50 4.84
CA LYS A 564 10.58 17.47 6.16
C LYS A 564 10.09 16.22 6.90
N GLN A 565 11.01 15.33 7.23
CA GLN A 565 10.72 14.09 7.90
C GLN A 565 11.49 14.00 9.21
N TRP A 566 10.88 13.45 10.24
CA TRP A 566 11.54 13.19 11.51
C TRP A 566 11.05 11.90 12.14
N SER A 567 11.93 11.21 12.84
CA SER A 567 11.65 9.93 13.49
C SER A 567 12.14 9.94 14.92
N GLY A 568 11.42 9.23 15.78
CA GLY A 568 11.71 9.04 17.20
C GLY A 568 11.10 7.76 17.74
N ALA A 569 11.26 7.53 19.02
CA ALA A 569 10.59 6.47 19.76
C ALA A 569 9.74 7.05 20.87
N GLY A 570 8.55 6.51 21.06
CA GLY A 570 7.79 6.70 22.28
C GLY A 570 8.41 5.95 23.45
N ALA A 571 7.94 6.21 24.66
CA ALA A 571 8.28 5.40 25.80
C ALA A 571 7.88 3.93 25.55
N TYR A 572 8.72 3.00 25.94
CA TYR A 572 8.47 1.57 25.79
C TYR A 572 8.67 0.82 27.10
N THR A 573 8.03 -0.34 27.20
CA THR A 573 8.13 -1.20 28.36
C THR A 573 9.10 -2.32 28.07
N ARG A 574 10.02 -2.54 28.98
CA ARG A 574 10.96 -3.66 28.98
C ARG A 574 10.63 -4.54 30.17
N ASP A 575 10.14 -5.76 29.97
CA ASP A 575 9.84 -6.68 31.03
C ASP A 575 11.14 -7.18 31.70
N ALA A 576 11.05 -7.56 32.96
CA ALA A 576 12.11 -8.31 33.60
C ALA A 576 12.28 -9.68 32.91
N ILE A 577 13.47 -10.25 32.97
CA ILE A 577 13.71 -11.59 32.42
C ILE A 577 12.87 -12.62 33.18
N ARG A 578 12.73 -12.44 34.48
CA ARG A 578 11.81 -13.19 35.35
C ARG A 578 10.70 -12.28 35.87
N PRO A 579 9.59 -12.10 35.13
CA PRO A 579 8.51 -11.21 35.55
C PRO A 579 7.76 -11.76 36.76
N VAL A 580 7.20 -10.86 37.56
CA VAL A 580 6.34 -11.24 38.69
C VAL A 580 5.12 -12.03 38.19
N GLY A 581 4.84 -13.17 38.81
CA GLY A 581 3.72 -14.03 38.48
C GLY A 581 4.06 -15.15 37.48
N PHE A 582 5.30 -15.19 36.97
CA PHE A 582 5.77 -16.24 36.05
C PHE A 582 6.86 -17.10 36.66
N GLU A 583 7.08 -17.03 37.96
CA GLU A 583 8.09 -17.78 38.70
C GLU A 583 7.97 -19.28 38.49
N THR A 584 6.75 -19.80 38.45
CA THR A 584 6.51 -21.24 38.25
C THR A 584 6.97 -21.74 36.88
N ALA A 585 6.84 -20.89 35.83
CA ALA A 585 7.31 -21.22 34.49
C ALA A 585 8.84 -21.15 34.42
N TRP A 586 9.43 -20.15 35.07
CA TRP A 586 10.87 -20.01 35.18
C TRP A 586 11.52 -21.19 35.89
N ASP A 587 11.01 -21.59 37.06
CA ASP A 587 11.55 -22.66 37.88
C ASP A 587 11.46 -24.03 37.21
N LYS A 588 10.60 -24.18 36.22
CA LYS A 588 10.57 -25.40 35.39
C LYS A 588 11.70 -25.49 34.36
N VAL A 589 12.32 -24.33 34.06
CA VAL A 589 13.32 -24.23 32.97
C VAL A 589 14.72 -24.05 33.54
N PHE A 590 14.86 -23.27 34.61
CA PHE A 590 16.15 -22.89 35.18
C PHE A 590 16.33 -23.49 36.58
N SER A 591 17.50 -24.02 36.81
CA SER A 591 17.90 -24.41 38.17
C SER A 591 18.10 -23.14 39.03
N SER A 592 18.00 -23.32 40.34
CA SER A 592 18.27 -22.26 41.33
C SER A 592 19.68 -21.68 41.19
N ALA A 593 20.65 -22.52 40.79
CA ALA A 593 22.02 -22.09 40.56
C ALA A 593 22.15 -21.13 39.34
N VAL A 594 21.44 -21.44 38.25
CA VAL A 594 21.42 -20.57 37.07
C VAL A 594 20.70 -19.23 37.37
N THR A 595 19.60 -19.29 38.10
CA THR A 595 18.88 -18.10 38.55
C THR A 595 19.80 -17.19 39.38
N ALA A 596 20.49 -17.76 40.40
CA ALA A 596 21.43 -16.99 41.22
C ALA A 596 22.64 -16.48 40.43
N ALA A 597 23.12 -17.21 39.44
CA ALA A 597 24.19 -16.74 38.55
C ALA A 597 23.74 -15.55 37.70
N LEU A 598 22.53 -15.60 37.15
CA LEU A 598 21.95 -14.52 36.37
C LEU A 598 21.75 -13.24 37.22
N GLU A 599 21.30 -13.39 38.44
CA GLU A 599 21.12 -12.26 39.37
C GLU A 599 22.43 -11.58 39.75
N ASN A 600 23.53 -12.35 39.83
CA ASN A 600 24.85 -11.84 40.18
C ASN A 600 25.65 -11.27 39.00
N TYR A 601 25.44 -11.81 37.78
CA TYR A 601 26.24 -11.45 36.61
C TYR A 601 25.66 -10.34 35.77
N LEU A 602 24.41 -9.95 35.95
CA LEU A 602 23.72 -9.01 35.07
C LEU A 602 23.25 -7.77 35.83
N PRO A 603 24.17 -6.89 36.22
CA PRO A 603 23.75 -5.58 36.72
C PRO A 603 23.09 -4.78 35.60
N ASP A 604 21.93 -4.48 35.82
CA ASP A 604 20.86 -3.58 35.41
C ASP A 604 21.05 -2.56 34.25
N LYS A 605 22.19 -2.36 33.64
CA LYS A 605 22.37 -1.20 32.74
C LYS A 605 22.04 -1.46 31.29
N ASP A 606 22.32 -2.62 30.76
CA ASP A 606 22.16 -2.88 29.32
C ASP A 606 21.07 -3.89 28.98
N VAL A 607 20.69 -4.75 29.91
CA VAL A 607 19.71 -5.81 29.70
C VAL A 607 18.41 -5.60 30.50
N GLY A 608 18.35 -4.60 31.40
CA GLY A 608 17.24 -4.32 32.32
C GLY A 608 17.14 -5.36 33.46
N PRO A 609 16.11 -5.27 34.30
CA PRO A 609 16.00 -6.09 35.50
C PRO A 609 15.91 -7.59 35.17
N VAL A 610 16.63 -8.40 35.92
CA VAL A 610 16.55 -9.86 35.83
C VAL A 610 15.24 -10.36 36.46
N GLU A 611 14.86 -9.77 37.59
CA GLU A 611 13.67 -10.11 38.35
C GLU A 611 12.85 -8.86 38.70
N GLY A 612 11.54 -9.02 38.78
CA GLY A 612 10.63 -8.00 39.30
C GLY A 612 9.67 -7.41 38.27
N GLN A 613 9.39 -6.11 38.39
CA GLN A 613 8.45 -5.42 37.51
C GLN A 613 9.12 -4.90 36.23
N ALA A 614 8.30 -4.72 35.19
CA ALA A 614 8.73 -4.13 33.93
C ALA A 614 9.30 -2.71 34.15
N GLN A 615 10.37 -2.42 33.44
CA GLN A 615 10.97 -1.09 33.41
C GLN A 615 10.35 -0.26 32.28
N ILE A 616 9.97 0.98 32.57
CA ILE A 616 9.59 1.95 31.56
C ILE A 616 10.85 2.68 31.12
N VAL A 617 11.21 2.54 29.84
CA VAL A 617 12.28 3.29 29.22
C VAL A 617 11.68 4.50 28.52
N ASN A 618 12.14 5.69 28.89
CA ASN A 618 11.67 6.91 28.24
C ASN A 618 12.04 6.92 26.77
N GLY A 619 11.11 7.37 25.95
CA GLY A 619 11.34 7.56 24.52
C GLY A 619 12.29 8.73 24.27
N ASP A 620 12.80 8.78 23.05
CA ASP A 620 13.56 9.90 22.52
C ASP A 620 12.75 10.57 21.42
N ASP A 621 12.40 11.84 21.62
CA ASP A 621 11.54 12.57 20.70
C ASP A 621 12.38 13.18 19.58
N ARG A 622 12.23 12.62 18.35
CA ARG A 622 12.74 13.18 17.10
C ARG A 622 14.26 13.32 16.96
N PRO A 623 15.08 12.31 17.32
CA PRO A 623 16.53 12.38 17.20
C PRO A 623 17.02 12.43 15.74
N TYR A 624 16.19 11.97 14.78
CA TYR A 624 16.51 11.96 13.35
C TYR A 624 15.61 12.90 12.58
N GLN A 625 16.22 13.72 11.71
CA GLN A 625 15.51 14.66 10.86
C GLN A 625 16.15 14.73 9.47
N TRP A 626 15.29 14.67 8.44
CA TRP A 626 15.66 14.86 7.04
C TRP A 626 14.92 16.04 6.45
N ASN A 627 15.57 16.72 5.49
CA ASN A 627 14.98 17.81 4.72
C ASN A 627 15.36 17.59 3.25
N ASP A 628 14.39 17.29 2.42
CA ASP A 628 14.61 16.95 1.02
C ASP A 628 13.93 17.98 0.12
N PHE A 629 14.67 18.43 -0.91
CA PHE A 629 14.13 19.22 -2.01
C PHE A 629 14.16 18.39 -3.28
N SER A 630 13.03 18.29 -3.95
CA SER A 630 12.82 17.43 -5.11
C SER A 630 12.34 18.24 -6.32
N PRO A 631 13.24 18.92 -7.06
CA PRO A 631 12.90 19.60 -8.30
C PRO A 631 12.62 18.61 -9.42
N ARG A 632 11.65 18.93 -10.28
CA ARG A 632 11.21 18.11 -11.41
C ARG A 632 10.94 18.97 -12.62
N ILE A 633 11.49 18.55 -13.76
CA ILE A 633 11.27 19.22 -15.05
C ILE A 633 10.89 18.14 -16.05
N GLY A 634 9.80 18.35 -16.76
CA GLY A 634 9.34 17.46 -17.83
C GLY A 634 8.90 18.26 -19.04
N LEU A 635 9.29 17.80 -20.23
CA LEU A 635 8.88 18.35 -21.50
C LEU A 635 8.20 17.26 -22.32
N THR A 636 7.03 17.56 -22.83
CA THR A 636 6.32 16.73 -23.81
C THR A 636 6.15 17.52 -25.09
N TRP A 637 6.48 16.91 -26.23
CA TRP A 637 6.31 17.47 -27.55
C TRP A 637 5.46 16.56 -28.40
N ASP A 638 4.28 17.02 -28.79
CA ASP A 638 3.46 16.38 -29.82
C ASP A 638 4.05 16.72 -31.19
N VAL A 639 4.85 15.79 -31.73
CA VAL A 639 5.66 16.01 -32.94
C VAL A 639 4.78 16.27 -34.16
N THR A 640 3.69 15.55 -34.27
CA THR A 640 2.77 15.61 -35.42
C THR A 640 1.58 16.57 -35.19
N GLY A 641 1.32 16.97 -33.95
CA GLY A 641 0.20 17.83 -33.57
C GLY A 641 -1.16 17.12 -33.53
N ASP A 642 -1.18 15.81 -33.75
CA ASP A 642 -2.39 14.98 -33.73
C ASP A 642 -2.42 13.95 -32.57
N GLY A 643 -1.45 14.03 -31.65
CA GLY A 643 -1.31 13.17 -30.50
C GLY A 643 -0.81 11.75 -30.80
N LYS A 644 -0.44 11.44 -32.06
CA LYS A 644 0.01 10.08 -32.43
C LYS A 644 1.50 9.85 -32.21
N THR A 645 2.30 10.92 -32.32
CA THR A 645 3.75 10.83 -32.11
C THR A 645 4.16 11.86 -31.07
N VAL A 646 4.55 11.38 -29.88
CA VAL A 646 4.87 12.24 -28.74
C VAL A 646 6.28 11.93 -28.23
N ALA A 647 7.13 12.94 -28.17
CA ALA A 647 8.45 12.85 -27.53
C ALA A 647 8.37 13.40 -26.10
N LYS A 648 8.99 12.69 -25.15
CA LYS A 648 9.01 13.09 -23.73
C LYS A 648 10.44 13.12 -23.20
N LEU A 649 10.79 14.19 -22.48
CA LEU A 649 12.06 14.35 -21.79
C LEU A 649 11.77 14.72 -20.34
N ALA A 650 12.45 14.10 -19.39
CA ALA A 650 12.29 14.41 -17.97
C ALA A 650 13.62 14.39 -17.23
N LEU A 651 13.76 15.34 -16.31
CA LEU A 651 14.83 15.39 -15.32
C LEU A 651 14.19 15.63 -13.95
N SER A 652 14.42 14.71 -13.02
CA SER A 652 13.76 14.76 -11.72
C SER A 652 14.68 14.27 -10.61
N GLN A 653 14.62 14.96 -9.49
CA GLN A 653 15.16 14.49 -8.22
C GLN A 653 14.01 14.04 -7.34
N TYR A 654 14.24 12.98 -6.58
CA TYR A 654 13.26 12.42 -5.65
C TYR A 654 13.89 12.28 -4.27
N GLY A 655 13.10 12.47 -3.23
CA GLY A 655 13.48 12.18 -1.85
C GLY A 655 13.22 10.72 -1.49
N ASP A 656 13.87 10.26 -0.43
CA ASP A 656 13.60 8.96 0.18
C ASP A 656 12.49 9.04 1.24
N ILE A 657 11.91 7.89 1.60
CA ILE A 657 10.94 7.77 2.68
C ILE A 657 11.63 7.32 3.96
N MET A 658 11.47 8.09 5.03
CA MET A 658 11.89 7.66 6.34
C MET A 658 10.87 6.63 6.90
N GLY A 659 11.33 5.38 7.04
CA GLY A 659 10.54 4.31 7.62
C GLY A 659 10.48 4.40 9.15
N VAL A 660 9.40 3.91 9.75
CA VAL A 660 9.26 3.86 11.21
C VAL A 660 10.24 2.90 11.89
N GLY A 661 10.84 1.98 11.12
CA GLY A 661 11.85 1.04 11.62
C GLY A 661 13.25 1.63 11.80
N TRP A 662 13.52 2.84 11.33
CA TRP A 662 14.85 3.45 11.42
C TRP A 662 15.31 3.64 12.87
N TYR A 663 14.44 4.07 13.75
CA TYR A 663 14.78 4.21 15.17
C TYR A 663 14.90 2.85 15.88
N ALA A 664 14.11 1.86 15.47
CA ALA A 664 14.18 0.51 16.04
C ALA A 664 15.53 -0.21 15.78
N ALA A 665 16.30 0.27 14.81
CA ALA A 665 17.65 -0.21 14.53
C ALA A 665 18.69 0.28 15.53
N THR A 666 18.33 1.21 16.44
CA THR A 666 19.24 1.65 17.50
C THR A 666 19.34 0.62 18.62
N PRO A 667 20.52 0.43 19.24
CA PRO A 667 20.73 -0.59 20.27
C PRO A 667 19.78 -0.52 21.47
N SER A 668 19.21 0.66 21.74
CA SER A 668 18.29 0.88 22.86
C SER A 668 16.90 0.29 22.63
N ALA A 669 16.51 0.02 21.38
CA ALA A 669 15.19 -0.49 21.03
C ALA A 669 15.16 -2.00 20.80
N THR A 670 16.29 -2.68 20.79
CA THR A 670 16.36 -4.14 20.60
C THR A 670 15.99 -4.88 21.87
N ALA A 671 15.21 -5.94 21.73
CA ALA A 671 14.92 -6.85 22.83
C ALA A 671 16.22 -7.41 23.39
N GLY A 672 16.57 -7.03 24.60
CA GLY A 672 17.71 -7.60 25.28
C GLY A 672 17.45 -9.08 25.54
N GLY A 673 18.38 -9.91 25.12
CA GLY A 673 18.38 -11.34 25.43
C GLY A 673 19.66 -11.71 26.17
N ILE A 674 19.61 -12.77 26.93
CA ILE A 674 20.77 -13.35 27.57
C ILE A 674 21.16 -14.58 26.78
N ARG A 675 22.44 -14.75 26.53
CA ARG A 675 23.01 -15.93 25.92
C ARG A 675 23.92 -16.59 26.93
N PHE A 676 23.72 -17.87 27.20
CA PHE A 676 24.59 -18.66 28.04
C PHE A 676 24.81 -20.06 27.45
N TRP A 677 25.90 -20.68 27.90
CA TRP A 677 26.25 -22.04 27.56
C TRP A 677 26.03 -22.92 28.77
N TRP A 678 25.48 -24.09 28.54
CA TRP A 678 25.22 -25.05 29.59
C TRP A 678 25.45 -26.47 29.09
N GLN A 679 25.68 -27.37 30.00
CA GLN A 679 25.82 -28.81 29.73
C GLN A 679 24.71 -29.53 30.49
N ASP A 680 23.92 -30.29 29.76
CA ASP A 680 22.82 -31.05 30.33
C ASP A 680 23.42 -32.23 31.16
N ASP A 681 23.08 -32.29 32.42
CA ASP A 681 23.45 -33.40 33.33
C ASP A 681 22.41 -34.53 33.33
N GLY A 682 21.38 -34.41 32.48
CA GLY A 682 20.34 -35.42 32.30
C GLY A 682 19.08 -35.18 33.12
N ASP A 683 18.99 -34.08 33.86
CA ASP A 683 17.79 -33.69 34.61
C ASP A 683 16.76 -32.92 33.79
N ASN A 684 17.08 -32.60 32.54
CA ASN A 684 16.29 -31.73 31.62
C ASN A 684 16.03 -30.30 32.14
N GLN A 685 16.84 -29.82 33.08
CA GLN A 685 16.88 -28.44 33.52
C GLN A 685 18.15 -27.74 33.02
N MET A 686 18.08 -26.41 32.81
CA MET A 686 19.25 -25.58 32.48
C MET A 686 20.02 -25.18 33.72
#